data_221ebb3540069741146777119ee8aec5
#
_entry.id   221ebb3540069741146777119ee8aec5
#
_cell.length_a   1.000
_cell.length_b   1.000
_cell.length_c   1.000
_cell.angle_alpha   90.00
_cell.angle_beta   90.00
_cell.angle_gamma   90.00
#
_symmetry.space_group_name_H-M   'P 1'
#
loop_
_entity.id
_entity.type
_entity.pdbx_description
1 polymer ?
#
loop_
_entity_poly.entity_id
_entity_poly.type
_entity_poly.pdbx_seq_one_letter_code
_entity_poly.pdbx_strand_id
1 'polypeptide(L)'
;MFKQNPLVFRSLLGLITLASIYVLLVFPSKSVDAHANQINSIPAQNSELETSPSRVVIWYSEPIEESFSVVTVLNSAAERVDLDNSTRDLSEPSAMSVGLPELENGTYTVIWKNLSSVDGHKVIGSFVFAVGEPLSAGAQIDAVEQPLLQTVADPWIRWLIFISAATVIGGLVFELIIGVPVVYGTSAKDSWRVAGIAASNAWSKVATISLTVLILAMLGQLLQQANVLSDNSVFAPDLEIIKSVAFDSGWGRLWTYRIVAAIGIGILFFVAKRSATADDDYEEDEYEEQYDQEASLLGDSVFAQVAAVLGLVFLGLIAMSSHNAASPSEIKNLAIVTDFVHLVSAMVWLGGVIYLAIAVPVFIRELSGSDAYDLLNSAISKFTVLGLLSAGILVATGIFSSYIQVTIPAAAATPYGWFLVGKLALIISLFGFAGYNGFKLAKNFGIGGERRFGRSLVIEASIAVLVLAAVGWLASLEPARQYAGRTGIGSTENVAYQDQAEGTEFDIKINPAEIGPNDIIVRLTKPSGEVIDNAVDVRMRLKFVDDDLGEPLVSLEDTGAGIWRLNDARLNIAGEYQAEVVVQRADAFDSRTAFRFDAQSTETAADAIKPDNDTTNLLFGLQILIIGGLVVVLGVRGKVARKIFRTADAQKALIAPGVVIAVFGLLFVLNVQVLRFGFSETIRNPFPPTAESVALGEPVYATACAACHGVDGLGDGPLGAELPKPPADLIVHVPIHSDTILYEFIRDGISAAGMPGQDGVFSEDEMWHLVNYLRAEFDKR
;
A
#
# COMPACT_ATOMS: atom_id res chain seq x y z
N MET A 1 3.59 -1.15 41.31
CA MET A 1 4.84 -1.90 41.01
C MET A 1 5.85 -1.08 40.18
N PHE A 2 5.45 -0.31 39.17
CA PHE A 2 6.38 0.47 38.29
C PHE A 2 6.93 1.79 38.90
N LYS A 3 6.34 2.30 39.97
CA LYS A 3 6.80 3.54 40.62
C LYS A 3 8.08 3.40 41.49
N GLN A 4 8.47 2.18 41.85
CA GLN A 4 9.51 1.95 42.85
C GLN A 4 10.87 1.45 42.31
N ASN A 5 10.97 1.01 41.04
CA ASN A 5 12.25 0.49 40.54
C ASN A 5 12.56 0.91 39.10
N PRO A 6 13.28 2.05 38.91
CA PRO A 6 13.62 2.55 37.57
C PRO A 6 14.56 1.64 36.78
N LEU A 7 15.29 0.73 37.44
CA LEU A 7 16.15 -0.25 36.79
C LEU A 7 15.31 -1.32 36.08
N VAL A 8 14.26 -1.84 36.73
CA VAL A 8 13.37 -2.86 36.14
C VAL A 8 12.64 -2.30 34.92
N PHE A 9 12.17 -1.04 34.97
CA PHE A 9 11.53 -0.38 33.81
C PHE A 9 12.50 -0.24 32.62
N ARG A 10 13.75 0.19 32.87
CA ARG A 10 14.79 0.32 31.84
C ARG A 10 15.19 -1.03 31.24
N SER A 11 15.30 -2.06 32.08
CA SER A 11 15.62 -3.41 31.61
C SER A 11 14.51 -3.99 30.75
N LEU A 12 13.24 -3.77 31.12
CA LEU A 12 12.09 -4.21 30.33
C LEU A 12 12.03 -3.50 28.98
N LEU A 13 12.21 -2.18 28.95
CA LEU A 13 12.29 -1.44 27.69
C LEU A 13 13.46 -1.87 26.81
N GLY A 14 14.64 -2.09 27.41
CA GLY A 14 15.80 -2.62 26.71
C GLY A 14 15.55 -4.01 26.11
N LEU A 15 14.89 -4.89 26.86
CA LEU A 15 14.49 -6.23 26.39
C LEU A 15 13.50 -6.17 25.24
N ILE A 16 12.49 -5.29 25.32
CA ILE A 16 11.50 -5.08 24.24
C ILE A 16 12.23 -4.56 22.97
N THR A 17 13.14 -3.61 23.13
CA THR A 17 13.91 -3.07 21.99
C THR A 17 14.80 -4.14 21.37
N LEU A 18 15.51 -4.94 22.18
CA LEU A 18 16.34 -6.05 21.70
C LEU A 18 15.51 -7.15 21.02
N ALA A 19 14.34 -7.49 21.58
CA ALA A 19 13.44 -8.44 20.96
C ALA A 19 12.91 -7.93 19.60
N SER A 20 12.61 -6.63 19.50
CA SER A 20 12.19 -6.01 18.24
C SER A 20 13.30 -5.99 17.20
N ILE A 21 14.55 -5.70 17.63
CA ILE A 21 15.75 -5.78 16.76
C ILE A 21 15.97 -7.23 16.31
N TYR A 22 15.80 -8.20 17.20
CA TYR A 22 15.91 -9.61 16.87
C TYR A 22 14.87 -10.03 15.83
N VAL A 23 13.60 -9.63 15.98
CA VAL A 23 12.55 -9.86 14.99
C VAL A 23 12.92 -9.25 13.64
N LEU A 24 13.42 -8.00 13.59
CA LEU A 24 13.83 -7.33 12.36
C LEU A 24 15.04 -7.99 11.67
N LEU A 25 15.95 -8.64 12.44
CA LEU A 25 17.18 -9.23 11.91
C LEU A 25 17.07 -10.73 11.60
N VAL A 26 16.20 -11.47 12.31
CA VAL A 26 16.17 -12.94 12.29
C VAL A 26 15.06 -13.50 11.42
N PHE A 27 14.00 -12.71 11.13
CA PHE A 27 13.03 -13.14 10.12
C PHE A 27 13.68 -12.98 8.74
N PRO A 28 14.14 -14.09 8.10
CA PRO A 28 14.49 -14.04 6.70
C PRO A 28 13.20 -13.71 5.94
N SER A 29 13.15 -12.53 5.37
CA SER A 29 12.16 -12.22 4.36
C SER A 29 12.38 -13.18 3.19
N LYS A 30 11.66 -14.29 3.15
CA LYS A 30 11.29 -14.80 1.84
C LYS A 30 10.56 -13.62 1.22
N SER A 31 11.07 -13.14 0.10
CA SER A 31 10.50 -12.02 -0.63
C SER A 31 9.02 -12.31 -0.89
N VAL A 32 8.17 -11.65 -0.13
CA VAL A 32 6.73 -11.64 -0.33
C VAL A 32 6.44 -10.24 -0.79
N ASP A 33 6.22 -10.13 -2.08
CA ASP A 33 6.16 -8.88 -2.81
C ASP A 33 4.80 -8.19 -2.63
N ALA A 34 4.80 -6.88 -2.38
CA ALA A 34 3.63 -6.01 -2.51
C ALA A 34 3.47 -5.72 -4.00
N HIS A 35 2.50 -6.34 -4.72
CA HIS A 35 2.58 -6.38 -6.17
C HIS A 35 1.22 -6.59 -6.80
N ALA A 36 1.10 -6.22 -8.08
CA ALA A 36 0.00 -6.57 -8.95
C ALA A 36 -0.01 -8.10 -9.20
N ASN A 37 -0.42 -8.85 -8.18
CA ASN A 37 -0.51 -10.31 -8.24
C ASN A 37 -1.67 -10.73 -9.14
N GLN A 38 -1.52 -11.86 -9.85
CA GLN A 38 -2.62 -12.47 -10.58
C GLN A 38 -3.73 -12.86 -9.60
N ILE A 39 -4.93 -12.36 -9.87
CA ILE A 39 -6.15 -12.74 -9.15
C ILE A 39 -6.86 -13.84 -9.93
N ASN A 40 -6.96 -13.66 -11.26
CA ASN A 40 -7.76 -14.48 -12.12
C ASN A 40 -7.15 -14.59 -13.53
N SER A 41 -7.55 -15.58 -14.33
CA SER A 41 -7.18 -15.71 -15.75
C SER A 41 -8.21 -16.48 -16.57
N ILE A 42 -8.30 -16.15 -17.85
CA ILE A 42 -9.00 -16.93 -18.87
C ILE A 42 -7.97 -17.21 -19.99
N PRO A 43 -7.69 -18.47 -20.34
CA PRO A 43 -8.12 -19.71 -19.70
C PRO A 43 -7.67 -19.80 -18.22
N ALA A 44 -8.41 -20.60 -17.44
CA ALA A 44 -8.06 -20.85 -16.06
C ALA A 44 -6.70 -21.54 -15.92
N GLN A 45 -6.01 -21.29 -14.83
CA GLN A 45 -4.78 -22.01 -14.50
C GLN A 45 -5.05 -23.53 -14.42
N ASN A 46 -4.21 -24.32 -15.10
CA ASN A 46 -4.30 -25.77 -15.19
C ASN A 46 -5.60 -26.27 -15.86
N SER A 47 -6.23 -25.49 -16.73
CA SER A 47 -7.45 -25.89 -17.43
C SER A 47 -7.17 -26.75 -18.67
N GLU A 48 -8.11 -27.64 -18.98
CA GLU A 48 -8.18 -28.41 -20.21
C GLU A 48 -9.37 -27.90 -21.03
N LEU A 49 -9.10 -27.36 -22.22
CA LEU A 49 -10.09 -26.80 -23.13
C LEU A 49 -10.37 -27.79 -24.28
N GLU A 50 -11.61 -27.93 -24.70
CA GLU A 50 -11.95 -28.69 -25.91
C GLU A 50 -11.58 -27.96 -27.20
N THR A 51 -11.60 -26.60 -27.16
CA THR A 51 -11.33 -25.75 -28.33
C THR A 51 -10.27 -24.70 -28.03
N SER A 52 -9.59 -24.20 -29.07
CA SER A 52 -8.58 -23.15 -28.94
C SER A 52 -9.21 -21.84 -28.49
N PRO A 53 -8.71 -21.23 -27.39
CA PRO A 53 -9.14 -19.90 -26.98
C PRO A 53 -8.59 -18.86 -27.96
N SER A 54 -9.33 -17.76 -28.18
CA SER A 54 -8.89 -16.67 -29.08
C SER A 54 -7.91 -15.71 -28.39
N ARG A 55 -7.82 -15.75 -27.06
CA ARG A 55 -6.92 -14.90 -26.28
C ARG A 55 -6.67 -15.48 -24.88
N VAL A 56 -5.63 -14.97 -24.22
CA VAL A 56 -5.44 -15.08 -22.77
C VAL A 56 -5.75 -13.73 -22.14
N VAL A 57 -6.50 -13.73 -21.02
CA VAL A 57 -6.77 -12.54 -20.19
C VAL A 57 -6.30 -12.84 -18.77
N ILE A 58 -5.62 -11.89 -18.14
CA ILE A 58 -5.16 -12.01 -16.74
C ILE A 58 -5.59 -10.76 -15.97
N TRP A 59 -6.21 -10.95 -14.82
CA TRP A 59 -6.56 -9.90 -13.88
C TRP A 59 -5.58 -9.86 -12.71
N TYR A 60 -5.20 -8.65 -12.32
CA TYR A 60 -4.25 -8.39 -11.26
C TYR A 60 -4.87 -7.61 -10.10
N SER A 61 -4.28 -7.71 -8.92
CA SER A 61 -4.74 -7.04 -7.70
C SER A 61 -4.59 -5.52 -7.71
N GLU A 62 -3.87 -4.98 -8.70
CA GLU A 62 -3.61 -3.54 -8.85
C GLU A 62 -3.57 -3.15 -10.32
N PRO A 63 -3.85 -1.87 -10.65
CA PRO A 63 -3.63 -1.34 -11.99
C PRO A 63 -2.17 -1.49 -12.44
N ILE A 64 -1.96 -1.86 -13.70
CA ILE A 64 -0.64 -2.14 -14.28
C ILE A 64 -0.21 -1.08 -15.28
N GLU A 65 1.11 -0.97 -15.49
CA GLU A 65 1.75 -0.14 -16.53
C GLU A 65 1.86 -0.93 -17.82
N GLU A 66 1.12 -0.55 -18.86
CA GLU A 66 1.09 -1.24 -20.15
C GLU A 66 2.46 -1.37 -20.78
N SER A 67 3.26 -0.29 -20.78
CA SER A 67 4.59 -0.25 -21.43
C SER A 67 5.63 -1.17 -20.79
N PHE A 68 5.39 -1.68 -19.59
CA PHE A 68 6.31 -2.50 -18.82
C PHE A 68 5.71 -3.88 -18.47
N SER A 69 4.52 -4.18 -19.02
CA SER A 69 3.81 -5.42 -18.75
C SER A 69 3.62 -6.18 -20.03
N VAL A 70 3.76 -7.51 -19.97
CA VAL A 70 3.63 -8.39 -21.13
C VAL A 70 3.09 -9.74 -20.70
N VAL A 71 2.24 -10.33 -21.56
CA VAL A 71 1.81 -11.73 -21.48
C VAL A 71 2.37 -12.44 -22.70
N THR A 72 3.00 -13.59 -22.48
CA THR A 72 3.59 -14.42 -23.54
C THR A 72 3.08 -15.85 -23.40
N VAL A 73 2.72 -16.48 -24.50
CA VAL A 73 2.27 -17.88 -24.51
C VAL A 73 3.25 -18.74 -25.30
N LEU A 74 3.71 -19.82 -24.67
CA LEU A 74 4.67 -20.75 -25.25
C LEU A 74 4.02 -22.12 -25.42
N ASN A 75 4.41 -22.84 -26.51
CA ASN A 75 4.11 -24.25 -26.68
C ASN A 75 5.05 -25.13 -25.82
N SER A 76 4.86 -26.45 -25.86
CA SER A 76 5.70 -27.42 -25.13
C SER A 76 7.18 -27.42 -25.53
N ALA A 77 7.51 -26.88 -26.73
CA ALA A 77 8.88 -26.70 -27.19
C ALA A 77 9.49 -25.35 -26.76
N ALA A 78 8.83 -24.60 -25.92
CA ALA A 78 9.20 -23.25 -25.49
C ALA A 78 9.24 -22.20 -26.62
N GLU A 79 8.51 -22.44 -27.71
CA GLU A 79 8.35 -21.49 -28.80
C GLU A 79 7.14 -20.60 -28.55
N ARG A 80 7.27 -19.29 -28.82
CA ARG A 80 6.21 -18.31 -28.67
C ARG A 80 5.12 -18.53 -29.73
N VAL A 81 3.85 -18.60 -29.28
CA VAL A 81 2.70 -18.89 -30.17
C VAL A 81 1.64 -17.77 -30.13
N ASP A 82 1.74 -16.78 -29.25
CA ASP A 82 0.82 -15.66 -29.23
C ASP A 82 1.05 -14.65 -30.36
N LEU A 83 0.10 -13.69 -30.53
CA LEU A 83 0.14 -12.71 -31.62
C LEU A 83 1.06 -11.50 -31.35
N ASP A 84 1.83 -11.50 -30.28
CA ASP A 84 2.70 -10.38 -29.83
C ASP A 84 1.96 -9.03 -29.71
N ASN A 85 0.71 -9.08 -29.26
CA ASN A 85 -0.18 -7.93 -29.15
C ASN A 85 -0.70 -7.73 -27.73
N SER A 86 0.14 -8.03 -26.73
CA SER A 86 -0.20 -7.81 -25.33
C SER A 86 -0.66 -6.37 -25.08
N THR A 87 -1.85 -6.19 -24.52
CA THR A 87 -2.43 -4.88 -24.26
C THR A 87 -3.17 -4.88 -22.93
N ARG A 88 -3.11 -3.73 -22.26
CA ARG A 88 -3.90 -3.49 -21.05
C ARG A 88 -5.32 -3.14 -21.45
N ASP A 89 -6.29 -3.65 -20.70
CA ASP A 89 -7.67 -3.21 -20.86
C ASP A 89 -7.83 -1.75 -20.43
N LEU A 90 -8.52 -0.94 -21.23
CA LEU A 90 -8.73 0.48 -20.93
C LEU A 90 -9.86 0.70 -19.94
N SER A 91 -10.85 -0.21 -19.92
CA SER A 91 -11.95 -0.19 -18.98
C SER A 91 -11.55 -0.76 -17.61
N GLU A 92 -10.61 -1.75 -17.62
CA GLU A 92 -10.13 -2.42 -16.42
C GLU A 92 -8.58 -2.32 -16.37
N PRO A 93 -8.02 -1.22 -15.82
CA PRO A 93 -6.57 -0.99 -15.80
C PRO A 93 -5.76 -2.06 -15.05
N SER A 94 -6.42 -2.96 -14.33
CA SER A 94 -5.83 -4.12 -13.67
C SER A 94 -5.87 -5.40 -14.51
N ALA A 95 -6.40 -5.36 -15.75
CA ALA A 95 -6.45 -6.49 -16.65
C ALA A 95 -5.52 -6.33 -17.85
N MET A 96 -4.95 -7.45 -18.31
CA MET A 96 -4.10 -7.52 -19.50
C MET A 96 -4.46 -8.73 -20.33
N SER A 97 -4.44 -8.58 -21.66
CA SER A 97 -4.73 -9.66 -22.58
C SER A 97 -3.67 -9.79 -23.68
N VAL A 98 -3.56 -10.99 -24.26
CA VAL A 98 -2.82 -11.25 -25.48
C VAL A 98 -3.65 -12.14 -26.40
N GLY A 99 -3.70 -11.81 -27.68
CA GLY A 99 -4.39 -12.59 -28.70
C GLY A 99 -3.66 -13.88 -29.03
N LEU A 100 -4.43 -14.92 -29.37
CA LEU A 100 -3.93 -16.20 -29.80
C LEU A 100 -4.41 -16.50 -31.22
N PRO A 101 -3.57 -17.11 -32.08
CA PRO A 101 -4.03 -17.77 -33.29
C PRO A 101 -4.80 -19.05 -32.92
N GLU A 102 -5.38 -19.71 -33.88
CA GLU A 102 -5.91 -21.07 -33.66
C GLU A 102 -4.76 -22.01 -33.24
N LEU A 103 -4.85 -22.51 -32.01
CA LEU A 103 -3.82 -23.37 -31.40
C LEU A 103 -4.08 -24.82 -31.76
N GLU A 104 -2.99 -25.56 -31.99
CA GLU A 104 -3.02 -27.04 -32.15
C GLU A 104 -3.28 -27.69 -30.78
N ASN A 105 -3.63 -29.01 -30.83
CA ASN A 105 -3.77 -29.75 -29.58
C ASN A 105 -2.42 -29.82 -28.85
N GLY A 106 -2.39 -29.50 -27.57
CA GLY A 106 -1.17 -29.45 -26.77
C GLY A 106 -1.30 -28.70 -25.47
N THR A 107 -0.23 -28.75 -24.66
CA THR A 107 -0.13 -27.96 -23.42
C THR A 107 0.66 -26.69 -23.69
N TYR A 108 0.12 -25.56 -23.23
CA TYR A 108 0.64 -24.22 -23.39
C TYR A 108 1.04 -23.62 -22.07
N THR A 109 2.14 -22.88 -22.04
CA THR A 109 2.61 -22.17 -20.86
C THR A 109 2.41 -20.68 -21.08
N VAL A 110 1.64 -20.05 -20.21
CA VAL A 110 1.48 -18.61 -20.14
C VAL A 110 2.50 -18.05 -19.16
N ILE A 111 3.30 -17.10 -19.63
CA ILE A 111 4.23 -16.33 -18.79
C ILE A 111 3.74 -14.90 -18.80
N TRP A 112 3.66 -14.31 -17.64
CA TRP A 112 3.33 -12.90 -17.54
C TRP A 112 4.35 -12.15 -16.68
N LYS A 113 4.58 -10.91 -17.07
CA LYS A 113 5.40 -9.95 -16.36
C LYS A 113 4.60 -8.66 -16.29
N ASN A 114 4.41 -8.12 -15.11
CA ASN A 114 3.72 -6.85 -14.94
C ASN A 114 4.47 -5.88 -14.03
N LEU A 115 4.13 -4.60 -14.15
CA LEU A 115 4.58 -3.51 -13.29
C LEU A 115 3.35 -2.81 -12.72
N SER A 116 3.23 -2.75 -11.38
CA SER A 116 2.19 -1.94 -10.75
C SER A 116 2.38 -0.45 -11.09
N SER A 117 1.30 0.21 -11.53
CA SER A 117 1.30 1.66 -11.78
C SER A 117 1.22 2.49 -10.50
N VAL A 118 0.95 1.87 -9.35
CA VAL A 118 0.76 2.52 -8.05
C VAL A 118 2.06 2.59 -7.28
N ASP A 119 2.68 1.44 -7.02
CA ASP A 119 3.88 1.34 -6.17
C ASP A 119 5.15 1.02 -6.95
N GLY A 120 5.02 0.68 -8.25
CA GLY A 120 6.14 0.44 -9.16
C GLY A 120 6.82 -0.92 -8.98
N HIS A 121 6.17 -1.88 -8.31
CA HIS A 121 6.73 -3.21 -8.15
C HIS A 121 6.44 -4.11 -9.37
N LYS A 122 7.43 -4.92 -9.75
CA LYS A 122 7.35 -5.89 -10.84
C LYS A 122 7.02 -7.27 -10.29
N VAL A 123 6.07 -7.96 -10.93
CA VAL A 123 5.80 -9.38 -10.69
C VAL A 123 5.99 -10.18 -11.96
N ILE A 124 6.45 -11.40 -11.82
CA ILE A 124 6.53 -12.40 -12.89
C ILE A 124 5.84 -13.65 -12.37
N GLY A 125 5.00 -14.23 -13.21
CA GLY A 125 4.37 -15.50 -12.91
C GLY A 125 4.14 -16.32 -14.18
N SER A 126 3.69 -17.54 -13.98
CA SER A 126 3.33 -18.44 -15.08
C SER A 126 2.26 -19.42 -14.64
N PHE A 127 1.50 -19.88 -15.62
CA PHE A 127 0.57 -21.00 -15.48
C PHE A 127 0.47 -21.76 -16.80
N VAL A 128 -0.15 -22.92 -16.77
CA VAL A 128 -0.34 -23.77 -17.96
C VAL A 128 -1.83 -24.00 -18.22
N PHE A 129 -2.17 -24.23 -19.50
CA PHE A 129 -3.47 -24.76 -19.93
C PHE A 129 -3.27 -25.73 -21.11
N ALA A 130 -4.22 -26.60 -21.37
CA ALA A 130 -4.19 -27.53 -22.47
C ALA A 130 -5.36 -27.33 -23.43
N VAL A 131 -5.17 -27.67 -24.70
CA VAL A 131 -6.20 -27.61 -25.74
C VAL A 131 -6.28 -28.99 -26.41
N GLY A 132 -7.46 -29.59 -26.44
CA GLY A 132 -7.78 -30.82 -27.16
C GLY A 132 -7.08 -32.09 -26.65
N GLU A 133 -6.29 -32.02 -25.62
CA GLU A 133 -5.63 -33.13 -24.95
C GLU A 133 -5.46 -32.91 -23.44
N PRO A 134 -5.26 -33.96 -22.64
CA PRO A 134 -5.01 -33.81 -21.21
C PRO A 134 -3.74 -33.01 -20.93
N LEU A 135 -3.78 -32.27 -19.81
CA LEU A 135 -2.67 -31.45 -19.34
C LEU A 135 -1.40 -32.28 -19.17
N SER A 136 -0.34 -31.88 -19.86
CA SER A 136 1.00 -32.47 -19.77
C SER A 136 1.97 -31.45 -19.15
N ALA A 137 3.26 -31.85 -18.98
CA ALA A 137 4.27 -30.91 -18.52
C ALA A 137 4.39 -29.77 -19.54
N GLY A 138 4.14 -28.55 -19.11
CA GLY A 138 4.35 -27.34 -19.91
C GLY A 138 5.84 -27.10 -20.19
N ALA A 139 6.14 -26.03 -20.94
CA ALA A 139 7.52 -25.61 -21.15
C ALA A 139 8.23 -25.43 -19.82
N GLN A 140 9.38 -26.07 -19.62
CA GLN A 140 10.22 -25.84 -18.45
C GLN A 140 10.78 -24.42 -18.54
N ILE A 141 10.34 -23.59 -17.61
CA ILE A 141 10.85 -22.24 -17.44
C ILE A 141 11.68 -22.30 -16.15
N ASP A 142 12.95 -21.93 -16.26
CA ASP A 142 13.73 -21.69 -15.05
C ASP A 142 13.02 -20.60 -14.24
N ALA A 143 12.63 -20.95 -13.01
CA ALA A 143 12.02 -19.98 -12.11
C ALA A 143 12.94 -18.76 -12.04
N VAL A 144 12.46 -17.61 -12.50
CA VAL A 144 13.21 -16.37 -12.43
C VAL A 144 13.26 -15.96 -10.96
N GLU A 145 14.21 -16.54 -10.22
CA GLU A 145 14.50 -16.10 -8.87
C GLU A 145 14.91 -14.62 -8.94
N GLN A 146 14.14 -13.78 -8.30
CA GLN A 146 14.56 -12.38 -8.15
C GLN A 146 15.89 -12.36 -7.37
N PRO A 147 16.94 -11.69 -7.88
CA PRO A 147 18.21 -11.66 -7.20
C PRO A 147 18.04 -11.14 -5.76
N LEU A 148 18.54 -11.86 -4.77
CA LEU A 148 18.50 -11.49 -3.34
C LEU A 148 18.90 -10.02 -3.08
N LEU A 149 19.80 -9.46 -3.92
CA LEU A 149 20.23 -8.07 -3.82
C LEU A 149 19.08 -7.08 -4.14
N GLN A 150 18.14 -7.43 -5.02
CA GLN A 150 17.03 -6.55 -5.39
C GLN A 150 16.00 -6.47 -4.25
N THR A 151 15.71 -7.58 -3.60
CA THR A 151 14.71 -7.64 -2.52
C THR A 151 15.21 -7.02 -1.20
N VAL A 152 16.52 -7.06 -0.96
CA VAL A 152 17.12 -6.52 0.27
C VAL A 152 17.46 -5.03 0.13
N ALA A 153 17.76 -4.51 -1.08
CA ALA A 153 18.18 -3.12 -1.25
C ALA A 153 17.04 -2.12 -1.07
N ASP A 154 15.82 -2.42 -1.52
CA ASP A 154 14.68 -1.49 -1.47
C ASP A 154 14.33 -1.02 -0.05
N PRO A 155 14.20 -1.90 0.97
CA PRO A 155 13.93 -1.46 2.34
C PRO A 155 14.98 -0.49 2.88
N TRP A 156 16.26 -0.72 2.57
CA TRP A 156 17.35 0.13 3.03
C TRP A 156 17.39 1.48 2.31
N ILE A 157 17.10 1.51 1.01
CA ILE A 157 16.98 2.76 0.25
C ILE A 157 15.81 3.59 0.80
N ARG A 158 14.64 2.99 1.03
CA ARG A 158 13.49 3.65 1.66
C ARG A 158 13.81 4.16 3.05
N TRP A 159 14.51 3.38 3.87
CA TRP A 159 14.98 3.82 5.17
C TRP A 159 15.87 5.05 5.08
N LEU A 160 16.85 5.08 4.15
CA LEU A 160 17.71 6.26 3.93
C LEU A 160 16.89 7.49 3.53
N ILE A 161 15.88 7.33 2.69
CA ILE A 161 14.95 8.41 2.31
C ILE A 161 14.21 8.93 3.54
N PHE A 162 13.61 8.05 4.35
CA PHE A 162 12.82 8.44 5.52
C PHE A 162 13.66 9.10 6.61
N ILE A 163 14.82 8.56 6.95
CA ILE A 163 15.69 9.16 7.98
C ILE A 163 16.24 10.51 7.54
N SER A 164 16.59 10.64 6.26
CA SER A 164 17.08 11.90 5.71
C SER A 164 15.97 12.96 5.67
N ALA A 165 14.76 12.59 5.24
CA ALA A 165 13.60 13.46 5.26
C ALA A 165 13.24 13.90 6.69
N ALA A 166 13.25 12.98 7.67
CA ALA A 166 12.99 13.29 9.07
C ALA A 166 14.03 14.28 9.63
N THR A 167 15.31 14.07 9.33
CA THR A 167 16.39 14.94 9.79
C THR A 167 16.26 16.35 9.22
N VAL A 168 15.94 16.48 7.91
CA VAL A 168 15.88 17.78 7.23
C VAL A 168 14.55 18.46 7.50
N ILE A 169 13.41 17.83 7.13
CA ILE A 169 12.08 18.44 7.22
C ILE A 169 11.68 18.62 8.67
N GLY A 170 11.84 17.57 9.49
CA GLY A 170 11.52 17.65 10.92
C GLY A 170 12.42 18.61 11.68
N GLY A 171 13.70 18.71 11.33
CA GLY A 171 14.63 19.69 11.91
C GLY A 171 14.29 21.12 11.52
N LEU A 172 13.92 21.40 10.25
CA LEU A 172 13.41 22.71 9.82
C LEU A 172 12.15 23.09 10.62
N VAL A 173 11.19 22.18 10.73
CA VAL A 173 9.97 22.42 11.50
C VAL A 173 10.28 22.66 12.98
N PHE A 174 11.25 21.91 13.54
CA PHE A 174 11.69 22.14 14.93
C PHE A 174 12.28 23.53 15.11
N GLU A 175 13.18 24.00 14.23
CA GLU A 175 13.73 25.36 14.32
C GLU A 175 12.66 26.43 14.19
N LEU A 176 11.75 26.29 13.21
CA LEU A 176 10.66 27.24 12.99
C LEU A 176 9.72 27.35 14.18
N ILE A 177 9.25 26.22 14.73
CA ILE A 177 8.20 26.19 15.75
C ILE A 177 8.78 26.31 17.15
N ILE A 178 10.01 25.84 17.40
CA ILE A 178 10.60 25.74 18.72
C ILE A 178 11.88 26.58 18.84
N GLY A 179 12.85 26.36 17.95
CA GLY A 179 14.16 27.00 18.02
C GLY A 179 14.07 28.52 18.00
N VAL A 180 13.51 29.10 16.95
CA VAL A 180 13.33 30.56 16.79
C VAL A 180 12.52 31.16 17.96
N PRO A 181 11.33 30.62 18.36
CA PRO A 181 10.60 31.14 19.51
C PRO A 181 11.29 30.96 20.88
N VAL A 182 12.23 30.05 21.04
CA VAL A 182 13.00 29.90 22.28
C VAL A 182 14.13 30.91 22.33
N VAL A 183 14.87 31.06 21.22
CA VAL A 183 16.09 31.87 21.16
C VAL A 183 15.81 33.37 21.04
N TYR A 184 14.74 33.76 20.32
CA TYR A 184 14.36 35.16 20.09
C TYR A 184 13.09 35.58 20.86
N GLY A 185 12.60 34.74 21.78
CA GLY A 185 11.41 35.06 22.61
C GLY A 185 11.68 36.13 23.64
N THR A 186 10.60 36.79 24.15
CA THR A 186 10.67 37.87 25.12
C THR A 186 11.35 37.52 26.45
N SER A 187 11.53 36.24 26.74
CA SER A 187 12.21 35.71 27.93
C SER A 187 13.59 35.11 27.58
N ALA A 188 14.07 35.30 26.35
CA ALA A 188 15.37 34.78 25.92
C ALA A 188 16.50 35.64 26.52
N LYS A 189 17.62 35.00 26.84
CA LYS A 189 18.86 35.60 27.29
C LYS A 189 19.84 35.66 26.11
N ASP A 190 20.76 36.63 26.07
CA ASP A 190 21.76 36.72 24.99
C ASP A 190 22.61 35.43 24.88
N SER A 191 22.95 34.82 26.03
CA SER A 191 23.63 33.52 26.06
C SER A 191 22.87 32.39 25.34
N TRP A 192 21.51 32.42 25.32
CA TRP A 192 20.69 31.45 24.61
C TRP A 192 20.79 31.59 23.09
N ARG A 193 20.97 32.82 22.60
CA ARG A 193 21.16 33.10 21.19
C ARG A 193 22.44 32.48 20.67
N VAL A 194 23.56 32.68 21.36
CA VAL A 194 24.84 32.07 20.99
C VAL A 194 24.75 30.54 20.97
N ALA A 195 24.20 29.94 22.03
CA ALA A 195 24.03 28.49 22.10
C ALA A 195 23.04 27.94 21.05
N GLY A 196 21.98 28.69 20.76
CA GLY A 196 21.00 28.34 19.72
C GLY A 196 21.60 28.32 18.34
N ILE A 197 22.37 29.36 17.98
CA ILE A 197 23.10 29.44 16.70
C ILE A 197 24.11 28.30 16.58
N ALA A 198 24.87 28.01 17.65
CA ALA A 198 25.81 26.89 17.66
C ALA A 198 25.10 25.54 17.42
N ALA A 199 23.93 25.33 18.04
CA ALA A 199 23.11 24.13 17.83
C ALA A 199 22.53 24.05 16.41
N SER A 200 22.01 25.15 15.86
CA SER A 200 21.57 25.26 14.48
C SER A 200 22.68 24.93 13.49
N ASN A 201 23.88 25.44 13.72
CA ASN A 201 25.08 25.14 12.92
C ASN A 201 25.47 23.66 13.02
N ALA A 202 25.41 23.05 14.20
CA ALA A 202 25.69 21.62 14.37
C ALA A 202 24.67 20.75 13.62
N TRP A 203 23.36 21.06 13.76
CA TRP A 203 22.32 20.37 13.04
C TRP A 203 22.43 20.60 11.53
N SER A 204 22.70 21.81 11.06
CA SER A 204 22.78 22.14 9.64
C SER A 204 23.86 21.34 8.90
N LYS A 205 24.97 20.97 9.59
CA LYS A 205 26.00 20.06 9.04
C LYS A 205 25.42 18.65 8.80
N VAL A 206 24.70 18.12 9.79
CA VAL A 206 24.04 16.80 9.68
C VAL A 206 22.94 16.84 8.61
N ALA A 207 22.13 17.91 8.56
CA ALA A 207 21.10 18.11 7.56
C ALA A 207 21.68 18.20 6.13
N THR A 208 22.85 18.85 5.95
CA THR A 208 23.55 18.89 4.65
C THR A 208 23.94 17.48 4.19
N ILE A 209 24.49 16.65 5.09
CA ILE A 209 24.80 15.25 4.80
C ILE A 209 23.53 14.49 4.46
N SER A 210 22.47 14.66 5.26
CA SER A 210 21.17 14.01 5.05
C SER A 210 20.54 14.39 3.71
N LEU A 211 20.64 15.65 3.27
CA LEU A 211 20.19 16.08 1.92
C LEU A 211 20.95 15.38 0.81
N THR A 212 22.25 15.24 0.95
CA THR A 212 23.08 14.50 -0.01
C THR A 212 22.66 13.02 -0.04
N VAL A 213 22.49 12.41 1.13
CA VAL A 213 22.03 10.99 1.26
C VAL A 213 20.62 10.85 0.67
N LEU A 214 19.71 11.81 0.90
CA LEU A 214 18.36 11.80 0.33
C LEU A 214 18.39 11.73 -1.19
N ILE A 215 19.15 12.63 -1.83
CA ILE A 215 19.26 12.69 -3.29
C ILE A 215 19.91 11.40 -3.84
N LEU A 216 21.01 10.93 -3.22
CA LEU A 216 21.67 9.69 -3.64
C LEU A 216 20.77 8.45 -3.44
N ALA A 217 20.03 8.38 -2.36
CA ALA A 217 19.08 7.29 -2.11
C ALA A 217 17.93 7.30 -3.12
N MET A 218 17.41 8.49 -3.49
CA MET A 218 16.40 8.62 -4.55
C MET A 218 16.94 8.22 -5.92
N LEU A 219 18.17 8.60 -6.26
CA LEU A 219 18.81 8.13 -7.49
C LEU A 219 19.01 6.61 -7.45
N GLY A 220 19.46 6.07 -6.31
CA GLY A 220 19.54 4.63 -6.08
C GLY A 220 18.21 3.91 -6.26
N GLN A 221 17.10 4.51 -5.81
CA GLN A 221 15.75 3.97 -5.99
C GLN A 221 15.36 3.88 -7.48
N LEU A 222 15.67 4.93 -8.28
CA LEU A 222 15.42 4.90 -9.72
C LEU A 222 16.27 3.84 -10.43
N LEU A 223 17.56 3.75 -10.09
CA LEU A 223 18.45 2.74 -10.67
C LEU A 223 18.01 1.33 -10.32
N GLN A 224 17.59 1.09 -9.08
CA GLN A 224 17.04 -0.19 -8.65
C GLN A 224 15.77 -0.53 -9.45
N GLN A 225 14.85 0.43 -9.61
CA GLN A 225 13.63 0.24 -10.38
C GLN A 225 13.92 -0.10 -11.85
N ALA A 226 14.86 0.62 -12.46
CA ALA A 226 15.29 0.33 -13.83
C ALA A 226 15.94 -1.06 -13.96
N ASN A 227 16.73 -1.48 -12.97
CA ASN A 227 17.31 -2.82 -12.94
C ASN A 227 16.27 -3.95 -12.80
N VAL A 228 15.24 -3.72 -11.99
CA VAL A 228 14.12 -4.67 -11.85
C VAL A 228 13.39 -4.90 -13.18
N LEU A 229 13.36 -3.88 -14.04
CA LEU A 229 12.67 -3.92 -15.33
C LEU A 229 13.56 -4.34 -16.49
N SER A 230 14.88 -4.25 -16.33
CA SER A 230 15.84 -4.70 -17.33
C SER A 230 16.26 -6.15 -17.05
N ASP A 231 16.39 -6.95 -18.10
CA ASP A 231 16.98 -8.30 -18.01
C ASP A 231 18.53 -8.24 -17.94
N ASN A 232 19.09 -7.04 -17.82
CA ASN A 232 20.54 -6.77 -17.79
C ASN A 232 21.10 -6.79 -16.35
N SER A 233 22.43 -6.84 -16.24
CA SER A 233 23.12 -6.89 -14.94
C SER A 233 22.86 -5.64 -14.08
N VAL A 234 22.83 -5.82 -12.76
CA VAL A 234 22.60 -4.80 -11.73
C VAL A 234 23.47 -3.53 -11.86
N PHE A 235 24.63 -3.62 -12.53
CA PHE A 235 25.61 -2.55 -12.61
C PHE A 235 25.59 -1.72 -13.92
N ALA A 236 24.75 -2.10 -14.88
CA ALA A 236 24.68 -1.40 -16.14
C ALA A 236 23.24 -1.37 -16.71
N PRO A 237 22.31 -0.66 -16.06
CA PRO A 237 20.97 -0.50 -16.61
C PRO A 237 21.04 0.35 -17.88
N ASP A 238 20.22 -0.03 -18.88
CA ASP A 238 20.10 0.72 -20.12
C ASP A 238 19.57 2.14 -19.84
N LEU A 239 20.19 3.16 -20.41
CA LEU A 239 19.78 4.55 -20.24
C LEU A 239 18.35 4.80 -20.76
N GLU A 240 17.93 4.11 -21.81
CA GLU A 240 16.57 4.22 -22.35
C GLU A 240 15.54 3.66 -21.35
N ILE A 241 15.83 2.54 -20.68
CA ILE A 241 15.00 2.00 -19.62
C ILE A 241 14.90 2.97 -18.43
N ILE A 242 16.02 3.58 -18.00
CA ILE A 242 16.00 4.59 -16.93
C ILE A 242 15.10 5.77 -17.29
N LYS A 243 15.20 6.28 -18.53
CA LYS A 243 14.34 7.39 -19.00
C LYS A 243 12.88 6.98 -19.04
N SER A 244 12.57 5.82 -19.61
CA SER A 244 11.21 5.33 -19.72
C SER A 244 10.59 5.10 -18.33
N VAL A 245 11.32 4.49 -17.40
CA VAL A 245 10.88 4.35 -16.00
C VAL A 245 10.60 5.70 -15.36
N ALA A 246 11.48 6.71 -15.56
CA ALA A 246 11.37 8.01 -14.91
C ALA A 246 10.20 8.86 -15.47
N PHE A 247 9.92 8.79 -16.77
CA PHE A 247 9.03 9.74 -17.44
C PHE A 247 7.75 9.11 -18.00
N ASP A 248 7.78 7.83 -18.39
CA ASP A 248 6.64 7.18 -19.04
C ASP A 248 5.76 6.43 -18.02
N SER A 249 6.31 5.99 -16.86
CA SER A 249 5.54 5.32 -15.81
C SER A 249 4.85 6.31 -14.85
N GLY A 250 3.72 5.91 -14.26
CA GLY A 250 3.01 6.66 -13.22
C GLY A 250 3.87 6.84 -11.96
N TRP A 251 4.51 5.76 -11.53
CA TRP A 251 5.47 5.79 -10.42
C TRP A 251 6.64 6.75 -10.69
N GLY A 252 7.21 6.70 -11.89
CA GLY A 252 8.36 7.54 -12.28
C GLY A 252 8.01 9.02 -12.34
N ARG A 253 6.81 9.40 -12.79
CA ARG A 253 6.34 10.80 -12.73
C ARG A 253 6.31 11.32 -11.30
N LEU A 254 5.75 10.53 -10.35
CA LEU A 254 5.76 10.90 -8.92
C LEU A 254 7.18 10.95 -8.36
N TRP A 255 8.05 10.01 -8.75
CA TRP A 255 9.46 10.04 -8.40
C TRP A 255 10.17 11.29 -8.92
N THR A 256 9.90 11.68 -10.17
CA THR A 256 10.46 12.90 -10.78
C THR A 256 10.03 14.16 -10.02
N TYR A 257 8.77 14.27 -9.63
CA TYR A 257 8.32 15.40 -8.80
C TYR A 257 9.00 15.40 -7.42
N ARG A 258 9.20 14.22 -6.81
CA ARG A 258 9.88 14.09 -5.51
C ARG A 258 11.35 14.52 -5.60
N ILE A 259 12.11 14.12 -6.62
CA ILE A 259 13.50 14.48 -6.75
C ILE A 259 13.66 15.99 -7.01
N VAL A 260 12.78 16.59 -7.81
CA VAL A 260 12.74 18.04 -8.04
C VAL A 260 12.45 18.78 -6.71
N ALA A 261 11.48 18.31 -5.93
CA ALA A 261 11.20 18.87 -4.61
C ALA A 261 12.40 18.74 -3.66
N ALA A 262 13.07 17.58 -3.62
CA ALA A 262 14.25 17.35 -2.78
C ALA A 262 15.42 18.28 -3.18
N ILE A 263 15.66 18.47 -4.47
CA ILE A 263 16.67 19.41 -4.98
C ILE A 263 16.28 20.84 -4.60
N GLY A 264 15.02 21.22 -4.76
CA GLY A 264 14.49 22.52 -4.36
C GLY A 264 14.67 22.80 -2.86
N ILE A 265 14.38 21.81 -2.00
CA ILE A 265 14.65 21.89 -0.56
C ILE A 265 16.14 22.10 -0.32
N GLY A 266 17.02 21.37 -1.03
CA GLY A 266 18.46 21.50 -0.91
C GLY A 266 18.97 22.91 -1.29
N ILE A 267 18.49 23.46 -2.39
CA ILE A 267 18.84 24.81 -2.83
C ILE A 267 18.40 25.87 -1.79
N LEU A 268 17.12 25.80 -1.37
CA LEU A 268 16.57 26.73 -0.39
C LEU A 268 17.28 26.63 0.96
N PHE A 269 17.59 25.41 1.40
CA PHE A 269 18.36 25.15 2.62
C PHE A 269 19.78 25.76 2.53
N PHE A 270 20.45 25.58 1.40
CA PHE A 270 21.78 26.15 1.19
C PHE A 270 21.76 27.70 1.17
N VAL A 271 20.77 28.29 0.50
CA VAL A 271 20.59 29.76 0.49
C VAL A 271 20.30 30.26 1.90
N ALA A 272 19.39 29.58 2.64
CA ALA A 272 19.09 29.92 4.03
C ALA A 272 20.34 29.87 4.93
N LYS A 273 21.14 28.80 4.75
CA LYS A 273 22.40 28.63 5.50
C LYS A 273 23.38 29.74 5.19
N ARG A 274 23.54 30.13 3.90
CA ARG A 274 24.41 31.20 3.52
C ARG A 274 23.94 32.56 4.04
N SER A 275 22.64 32.82 4.03
CA SER A 275 22.07 34.03 4.61
C SER A 275 22.26 34.14 6.12
N ALA A 276 22.25 32.99 6.82
CA ALA A 276 22.46 32.92 8.28
C ALA A 276 23.93 33.10 8.70
N THR A 277 24.88 32.90 7.78
CA THR A 277 26.33 32.97 8.03
C THR A 277 27.03 34.18 7.32
N ALA A 278 26.28 35.06 6.65
CA ALA A 278 26.81 36.07 5.71
C ALA A 278 27.60 37.22 6.33
N ASP A 279 28.05 37.13 7.59
CA ASP A 279 28.69 38.24 8.28
C ASP A 279 30.17 38.08 8.64
N ASP A 280 30.87 37.05 8.15
CA ASP A 280 32.28 36.86 8.51
C ASP A 280 33.30 37.42 7.50
N ASP A 281 32.88 38.02 6.37
CA ASP A 281 33.78 38.35 5.24
C ASP A 281 33.84 39.87 4.86
N TYR A 282 33.46 40.80 5.73
CA TYR A 282 33.77 42.22 5.44
C TYR A 282 34.98 42.67 6.20
N GLU A 283 36.03 43.06 5.41
CA GLU A 283 37.19 43.80 5.89
C GLU A 283 36.75 45.09 6.60
N GLU A 284 37.43 45.40 7.72
CA GLU A 284 37.29 46.63 8.51
C GLU A 284 37.57 47.84 7.64
N ASP A 285 36.54 48.44 7.04
CA ASP A 285 36.63 49.85 6.55
C ASP A 285 35.90 50.72 7.59
N GLU A 286 36.69 51.63 8.15
CA GLU A 286 36.40 52.63 9.17
C GLU A 286 35.30 53.62 8.71
N TYR A 287 34.28 53.88 9.59
CA TYR A 287 33.21 54.87 9.46
C TYR A 287 31.98 54.49 8.66
N GLU A 288 31.03 53.76 9.36
CA GLU A 288 29.59 54.03 9.27
C GLU A 288 28.87 53.27 10.37
N GLU A 289 27.74 53.79 10.93
CA GLU A 289 26.95 53.18 11.98
C GLU A 289 26.59 51.73 11.59
N GLN A 290 27.23 50.80 12.27
CA GLN A 290 27.18 49.39 12.08
C GLN A 290 25.79 48.88 12.51
N TYR A 291 24.89 48.64 11.55
CA TYR A 291 23.87 47.62 11.72
C TYR A 291 24.59 46.26 11.70
N ASP A 292 25.04 45.83 12.86
CA ASP A 292 25.52 44.48 13.07
C ASP A 292 24.43 43.50 12.61
N GLN A 293 24.54 42.94 11.43
CA GLN A 293 23.77 41.77 11.02
C GLN A 293 24.33 40.58 11.78
N GLU A 294 23.87 40.40 13.02
CA GLU A 294 24.29 39.30 13.87
C GLU A 294 23.82 37.97 13.28
N ALA A 295 24.68 36.94 13.26
CA ALA A 295 24.39 35.59 12.85
C ALA A 295 23.03 35.11 13.41
N SER A 296 22.20 34.46 12.59
CA SER A 296 20.85 34.06 12.94
C SER A 296 20.64 32.55 12.91
N LEU A 297 19.57 32.07 13.57
CA LEU A 297 19.14 30.69 13.36
C LEU A 297 18.71 30.49 11.90
N LEU A 298 19.03 29.33 11.33
CA LEU A 298 18.65 28.98 9.96
C LEU A 298 17.12 29.02 9.77
N GLY A 299 16.34 28.59 10.77
CA GLY A 299 14.89 28.62 10.73
C GLY A 299 14.26 30.01 10.71
N ASP A 300 14.98 31.09 11.05
CA ASP A 300 14.47 32.46 10.95
C ASP A 300 14.44 32.97 9.49
N SER A 301 15.19 32.32 8.59
CA SER A 301 15.22 32.64 7.16
C SER A 301 13.91 32.30 6.45
N VAL A 302 13.41 33.22 5.60
CA VAL A 302 12.27 32.95 4.71
C VAL A 302 12.52 31.74 3.80
N PHE A 303 13.76 31.55 3.36
CA PHE A 303 14.13 30.40 2.52
C PHE A 303 13.97 29.05 3.27
N ALA A 304 14.28 29.01 4.56
CA ALA A 304 14.05 27.83 5.39
C ALA A 304 12.55 27.55 5.60
N GLN A 305 11.74 28.60 5.71
CA GLN A 305 10.28 28.49 5.79
C GLN A 305 9.70 27.91 4.50
N VAL A 306 10.13 28.42 3.33
CA VAL A 306 9.73 27.90 2.02
C VAL A 306 10.21 26.46 1.84
N ALA A 307 11.42 26.12 2.28
CA ALA A 307 11.94 24.75 2.25
C ALA A 307 11.09 23.78 3.10
N ALA A 308 10.61 24.23 4.27
CA ALA A 308 9.72 23.44 5.10
C ALA A 308 8.36 23.18 4.42
N VAL A 309 7.78 24.19 3.75
CA VAL A 309 6.55 24.05 2.96
C VAL A 309 6.77 23.08 1.79
N LEU A 310 7.89 23.21 1.06
CA LEU A 310 8.25 22.28 -0.02
C LEU A 310 8.46 20.84 0.52
N GLY A 311 8.92 20.73 1.77
CA GLY A 311 8.99 19.45 2.50
C GLY A 311 7.61 18.79 2.68
N LEU A 312 6.56 19.58 2.94
CA LEU A 312 5.19 19.03 3.00
C LEU A 312 4.73 18.51 1.64
N VAL A 313 5.06 19.23 0.55
CA VAL A 313 4.78 18.74 -0.82
C VAL A 313 5.52 17.43 -1.10
N PHE A 314 6.79 17.34 -0.72
CA PHE A 314 7.57 16.10 -0.85
C PHE A 314 6.92 14.92 -0.11
N LEU A 315 6.44 15.12 1.13
CA LEU A 315 5.74 14.09 1.90
C LEU A 315 4.39 13.72 1.28
N GLY A 316 3.65 14.68 0.71
CA GLY A 316 2.42 14.42 -0.02
C GLY A 316 2.65 13.52 -1.25
N LEU A 317 3.73 13.78 -2.00
CA LEU A 317 4.11 12.94 -3.14
C LEU A 317 4.54 11.51 -2.72
N ILE A 318 5.09 11.34 -1.51
CA ILE A 318 5.34 10.00 -0.94
C ILE A 318 4.00 9.32 -0.63
N ALA A 319 3.06 9.98 0.02
CA ALA A 319 1.76 9.41 0.35
C ALA A 319 0.98 8.96 -0.90
N MET A 320 1.10 9.69 -2.02
CA MET A 320 0.48 9.35 -3.30
C MET A 320 1.08 8.09 -3.98
N SER A 321 2.22 7.60 -3.52
CA SER A 321 2.88 6.40 -4.03
C SER A 321 3.09 5.33 -2.93
N SER A 322 2.29 5.37 -1.88
CA SER A 322 2.29 4.41 -0.79
C SER A 322 1.27 3.28 -1.01
N HIS A 323 1.34 2.22 -0.21
CA HIS A 323 0.32 1.15 -0.22
C HIS A 323 -1.11 1.66 0.04
N ASN A 324 -1.26 2.78 0.75
CA ASN A 324 -2.56 3.41 0.94
C ASN A 324 -3.13 4.00 -0.37
N ALA A 325 -2.28 4.35 -1.33
CA ALA A 325 -2.72 4.77 -2.66
C ALA A 325 -3.20 3.60 -3.54
N ALA A 326 -2.86 2.36 -3.19
CA ALA A 326 -3.37 1.13 -3.80
C ALA A 326 -4.65 0.61 -3.14
N SER A 327 -5.27 1.40 -2.26
CA SER A 327 -6.57 1.08 -1.66
C SER A 327 -7.71 1.17 -2.69
N PRO A 328 -8.85 0.46 -2.47
CA PRO A 328 -10.03 0.56 -3.32
C PRO A 328 -10.43 2.01 -3.61
N SER A 329 -11.01 2.26 -4.78
CA SER A 329 -11.33 3.62 -5.28
C SER A 329 -12.15 4.45 -4.28
N GLU A 330 -13.08 3.81 -3.58
CA GLU A 330 -14.00 4.41 -2.63
C GLU A 330 -13.30 5.04 -1.42
N ILE A 331 -12.20 4.44 -0.97
CA ILE A 331 -11.46 4.87 0.23
C ILE A 331 -10.07 5.44 -0.08
N LYS A 332 -9.61 5.36 -1.33
CA LYS A 332 -8.27 5.76 -1.77
C LYS A 332 -7.87 7.16 -1.30
N ASN A 333 -8.75 8.15 -1.51
CA ASN A 333 -8.45 9.53 -1.14
C ASN A 333 -8.32 9.70 0.37
N LEU A 334 -9.16 9.02 1.17
CA LEU A 334 -9.06 9.04 2.63
C LEU A 334 -7.77 8.40 3.12
N ALA A 335 -7.40 7.28 2.50
CA ALA A 335 -6.18 6.56 2.83
C ALA A 335 -4.93 7.39 2.53
N ILE A 336 -4.87 8.08 1.38
CA ILE A 336 -3.76 8.99 1.01
C ILE A 336 -3.67 10.18 1.98
N VAL A 337 -4.79 10.82 2.32
CA VAL A 337 -4.81 11.94 3.27
C VAL A 337 -4.36 11.48 4.66
N THR A 338 -4.83 10.32 5.10
CA THR A 338 -4.41 9.74 6.39
C THR A 338 -2.91 9.46 6.42
N ASP A 339 -2.37 8.89 5.35
CA ASP A 339 -0.94 8.58 5.23
C ASP A 339 -0.10 9.88 5.21
N PHE A 340 -0.53 10.89 4.47
CA PHE A 340 0.12 12.21 4.48
C PHE A 340 0.20 12.80 5.89
N VAL A 341 -0.92 12.81 6.64
CA VAL A 341 -0.96 13.33 8.02
C VAL A 341 -0.10 12.49 8.95
N HIS A 342 -0.07 11.16 8.75
CA HIS A 342 0.80 10.24 9.46
C HIS A 342 2.29 10.56 9.22
N LEU A 343 2.70 10.70 7.95
CA LEU A 343 4.07 11.03 7.57
C LEU A 343 4.51 12.39 8.14
N VAL A 344 3.70 13.43 8.01
CA VAL A 344 4.01 14.77 8.57
C VAL A 344 4.21 14.67 10.07
N SER A 345 3.32 14.00 10.79
CA SER A 345 3.42 13.86 12.24
C SER A 345 4.65 13.04 12.66
N ALA A 346 4.99 12.00 11.91
CA ALA A 346 6.20 11.21 12.12
C ALA A 346 7.47 12.05 11.91
N MET A 347 7.56 12.80 10.81
CA MET A 347 8.71 13.65 10.52
C MET A 347 8.90 14.73 11.58
N VAL A 348 7.83 15.39 12.02
CA VAL A 348 7.86 16.42 13.06
C VAL A 348 8.36 15.83 14.38
N TRP A 349 7.83 14.69 14.80
CA TRP A 349 8.21 14.10 16.09
C TRP A 349 9.61 13.48 16.05
N LEU A 350 9.88 12.56 15.12
CA LEU A 350 11.16 11.85 15.03
C LEU A 350 12.29 12.81 14.65
N GLY A 351 12.05 13.74 13.72
CA GLY A 351 13.03 14.75 13.34
C GLY A 351 13.34 15.72 14.49
N GLY A 352 12.34 16.07 15.30
CA GLY A 352 12.54 16.88 16.50
C GLY A 352 13.37 16.16 17.57
N VAL A 353 13.17 14.84 17.76
CA VAL A 353 14.01 14.00 18.63
C VAL A 353 15.44 13.95 18.11
N ILE A 354 15.65 13.78 16.81
CA ILE A 354 16.97 13.79 16.17
C ILE A 354 17.64 15.16 16.36
N TYR A 355 16.90 16.24 16.12
CA TYR A 355 17.43 17.60 16.33
C TYR A 355 17.87 17.81 17.79
N LEU A 356 17.03 17.46 18.76
CA LEU A 356 17.38 17.59 20.18
C LEU A 356 18.58 16.71 20.58
N ALA A 357 18.71 15.51 19.99
CA ALA A 357 19.86 14.64 20.23
C ALA A 357 21.18 15.29 19.79
N ILE A 358 21.15 16.13 18.75
CA ILE A 358 22.29 16.93 18.27
C ILE A 358 22.47 18.21 19.11
N ALA A 359 21.38 18.92 19.41
CA ALA A 359 21.43 20.23 20.04
C ALA A 359 21.76 20.18 21.55
N VAL A 360 21.24 19.19 22.28
CA VAL A 360 21.45 19.09 23.74
C VAL A 360 22.92 19.02 24.15
N PRO A 361 23.80 18.21 23.54
CA PRO A 361 25.23 18.24 23.82
C PRO A 361 25.88 19.60 23.56
N VAL A 362 25.42 20.35 22.54
CA VAL A 362 25.91 21.69 22.22
C VAL A 362 25.48 22.66 23.30
N PHE A 363 24.20 22.65 23.71
CA PHE A 363 23.73 23.52 24.78
C PHE A 363 24.47 23.31 26.10
N ILE A 364 24.77 22.04 26.46
CA ILE A 364 25.54 21.73 27.67
C ILE A 364 27.00 22.21 27.58
N ARG A 365 27.55 22.31 26.39
CA ARG A 365 28.92 22.78 26.15
C ARG A 365 29.00 24.32 26.15
N GLU A 366 28.06 24.99 25.50
CA GLU A 366 28.07 26.44 25.30
C GLU A 366 27.56 27.20 26.55
N LEU A 367 26.71 26.57 27.36
CA LEU A 367 26.08 27.20 28.53
C LEU A 367 26.47 26.48 29.82
N SER A 368 26.58 27.24 30.91
CA SER A 368 26.85 26.74 32.24
C SER A 368 25.73 27.03 33.24
N GLY A 369 25.58 26.18 34.22
CA GLY A 369 24.71 26.40 35.38
C GLY A 369 23.22 26.54 35.03
N SER A 370 22.60 27.62 35.51
CA SER A 370 21.15 27.85 35.34
C SER A 370 20.73 28.14 33.93
N ASP A 371 21.60 28.70 33.10
CA ASP A 371 21.26 29.10 31.74
C ASP A 371 21.02 27.90 30.82
N ALA A 372 21.89 26.87 30.95
CA ALA A 372 21.69 25.59 30.22
C ALA A 372 20.37 24.92 30.64
N TYR A 373 20.08 24.92 31.94
CA TYR A 373 18.83 24.37 32.45
C TYR A 373 17.60 25.10 31.92
N ASP A 374 17.60 26.43 31.98
CA ASP A 374 16.47 27.27 31.56
C ASP A 374 16.19 27.13 30.06
N LEU A 375 17.25 27.12 29.20
CA LEU A 375 17.14 26.92 27.77
C LEU A 375 16.56 25.53 27.45
N LEU A 376 17.15 24.48 28.01
CA LEU A 376 16.72 23.10 27.81
C LEU A 376 15.26 22.91 28.29
N ASN A 377 14.90 23.42 29.45
CA ASN A 377 13.54 23.33 29.98
C ASN A 377 12.53 24.06 29.06
N SER A 378 12.91 25.21 28.51
CA SER A 378 12.08 25.96 27.56
C SER A 378 11.87 25.16 26.28
N ALA A 379 12.94 24.65 25.65
CA ALA A 379 12.87 23.88 24.42
C ALA A 379 12.10 22.56 24.60
N ILE A 380 12.43 21.78 25.65
CA ILE A 380 11.80 20.49 25.94
C ILE A 380 10.32 20.66 26.26
N SER A 381 9.95 21.69 27.04
CA SER A 381 8.54 21.90 27.39
C SER A 381 7.66 22.24 26.19
N LYS A 382 8.20 22.94 25.18
CA LYS A 382 7.52 23.23 23.91
C LYS A 382 7.49 21.98 23.04
N PHE A 383 8.61 21.27 22.92
CA PHE A 383 8.70 20.03 22.14
C PHE A 383 7.79 18.93 22.70
N THR A 384 7.69 18.81 24.03
CA THR A 384 6.77 17.82 24.65
C THR A 384 5.32 18.02 24.19
N VAL A 385 4.88 19.27 24.04
CA VAL A 385 3.52 19.55 23.54
C VAL A 385 3.38 19.13 22.07
N LEU A 386 4.34 19.52 21.24
CA LEU A 386 4.35 19.16 19.83
C LEU A 386 4.47 17.63 19.63
N GLY A 387 5.33 16.99 20.43
CA GLY A 387 5.49 15.54 20.43
C GLY A 387 4.25 14.77 20.85
N LEU A 388 3.54 15.24 21.91
CA LEU A 388 2.28 14.63 22.34
C LEU A 388 1.17 14.78 21.30
N LEU A 389 1.10 15.94 20.63
CA LEU A 389 0.16 16.15 19.53
C LEU A 389 0.48 15.20 18.38
N SER A 390 1.73 15.17 17.92
CA SER A 390 2.18 14.26 16.86
C SER A 390 1.94 12.79 17.21
N ALA A 391 2.23 12.40 18.45
CA ALA A 391 2.00 11.04 18.94
C ALA A 391 0.51 10.65 18.92
N GLY A 392 -0.37 11.55 19.35
CA GLY A 392 -1.82 11.31 19.30
C GLY A 392 -2.34 11.17 17.87
N ILE A 393 -1.85 12.01 16.95
CA ILE A 393 -2.16 11.92 15.51
C ILE A 393 -1.64 10.60 14.93
N LEU A 394 -0.39 10.22 15.25
CA LEU A 394 0.21 8.97 14.78
C LEU A 394 -0.55 7.73 15.26
N VAL A 395 -1.04 7.73 16.50
CA VAL A 395 -1.86 6.61 16.99
C VAL A 395 -3.19 6.55 16.23
N ALA A 396 -3.88 7.68 16.08
CA ALA A 396 -5.17 7.73 15.38
C ALA A 396 -5.05 7.29 13.91
N THR A 397 -4.10 7.88 13.17
CA THR A 397 -3.85 7.54 11.76
C THR A 397 -3.28 6.13 11.59
N GLY A 398 -2.47 5.68 12.56
CA GLY A 398 -1.91 4.33 12.56
C GLY A 398 -2.95 3.23 12.76
N ILE A 399 -3.97 3.46 13.58
CA ILE A 399 -5.11 2.53 13.74
C ILE A 399 -5.87 2.41 12.42
N PHE A 400 -6.18 3.53 11.79
CA PHE A 400 -6.85 3.55 10.48
C PHE A 400 -6.05 2.82 9.41
N SER A 401 -4.76 3.15 9.24
CA SER A 401 -3.90 2.49 8.24
C SER A 401 -3.72 1.00 8.53
N SER A 402 -3.61 0.60 9.80
CA SER A 402 -3.52 -0.82 10.17
C SER A 402 -4.80 -1.57 9.83
N TYR A 403 -5.97 -0.98 10.05
CA TYR A 403 -7.26 -1.57 9.67
C TYR A 403 -7.33 -1.80 8.16
N ILE A 404 -6.97 -0.78 7.34
CA ILE A 404 -7.01 -0.91 5.88
C ILE A 404 -6.03 -1.97 5.36
N GLN A 405 -4.83 -2.08 5.94
CA GLN A 405 -3.79 -2.98 5.42
C GLN A 405 -3.87 -4.40 5.96
N VAL A 406 -4.45 -4.60 7.15
CA VAL A 406 -4.58 -5.94 7.78
C VAL A 406 -5.99 -6.49 7.61
N THR A 407 -7.02 -5.65 7.67
CA THR A 407 -8.46 -5.89 7.47
C THR A 407 -9.03 -6.99 8.38
N ILE A 408 -8.49 -8.20 8.35
CA ILE A 408 -8.92 -9.35 9.14
C ILE A 408 -7.84 -9.82 10.12
N PRO A 409 -8.19 -10.30 11.33
CA PRO A 409 -7.20 -10.71 12.33
C PRO A 409 -6.24 -11.81 11.86
N ALA A 410 -6.69 -12.74 11.02
CA ALA A 410 -5.88 -13.82 10.46
C ALA A 410 -4.70 -13.26 9.58
N ALA A 411 -4.92 -12.14 8.90
CA ALA A 411 -3.89 -11.47 8.09
C ALA A 411 -2.73 -10.90 8.94
N ALA A 412 -2.90 -10.78 10.26
CA ALA A 412 -1.79 -10.38 11.16
C ALA A 412 -0.68 -11.45 11.25
N ALA A 413 -0.95 -12.69 10.86
CA ALA A 413 0.06 -13.76 10.81
C ALA A 413 0.95 -13.74 9.56
N THR A 414 0.75 -12.78 8.65
CA THR A 414 1.56 -12.58 7.44
C THR A 414 2.92 -11.94 7.76
N PRO A 415 3.90 -11.98 6.84
CA PRO A 415 5.18 -11.24 7.00
C PRO A 415 4.97 -9.76 7.31
N TYR A 416 4.06 -9.09 6.60
CA TYR A 416 3.69 -7.69 6.88
C TYR A 416 3.18 -7.50 8.32
N GLY A 417 2.31 -8.39 8.78
CA GLY A 417 1.77 -8.34 10.15
C GLY A 417 2.84 -8.46 11.22
N TRP A 418 3.83 -9.35 11.05
CA TRP A 418 4.95 -9.48 11.98
C TRP A 418 5.83 -8.24 12.03
N PHE A 419 6.15 -7.63 10.88
CA PHE A 419 6.88 -6.35 10.86
C PHE A 419 6.06 -5.20 11.47
N LEU A 420 4.75 -5.20 11.30
CA LEU A 420 3.85 -4.23 11.96
C LEU A 420 3.89 -4.40 13.47
N VAL A 421 3.82 -5.62 13.99
CA VAL A 421 3.95 -5.91 15.44
C VAL A 421 5.32 -5.44 15.96
N GLY A 422 6.41 -5.72 15.24
CA GLY A 422 7.75 -5.23 15.56
C GLY A 422 7.82 -3.69 15.62
N LYS A 423 7.24 -3.00 14.62
CA LYS A 423 7.12 -1.54 14.61
C LYS A 423 6.33 -1.02 15.83
N LEU A 424 5.20 -1.65 16.16
CA LEU A 424 4.40 -1.26 17.32
C LEU A 424 5.16 -1.43 18.65
N ALA A 425 5.94 -2.51 18.80
CA ALA A 425 6.78 -2.72 19.98
C ALA A 425 7.87 -1.64 20.10
N LEU A 426 8.50 -1.24 19.00
CA LEU A 426 9.45 -0.11 18.97
C LEU A 426 8.78 1.22 19.33
N ILE A 427 7.58 1.48 18.83
CA ILE A 427 6.79 2.69 19.16
C ILE A 427 6.43 2.72 20.64
N ILE A 428 6.00 1.60 21.24
CA ILE A 428 5.73 1.51 22.69
C ILE A 428 7.00 1.82 23.47
N SER A 429 8.14 1.31 23.05
CA SER A 429 9.45 1.61 23.66
C SER A 429 9.79 3.11 23.54
N LEU A 430 9.57 3.69 22.36
CA LEU A 430 9.80 5.11 22.08
C LEU A 430 8.92 6.00 22.98
N PHE A 431 7.61 5.69 23.11
CA PHE A 431 6.71 6.38 24.05
C PHE A 431 7.18 6.26 25.51
N GLY A 432 7.69 5.09 25.90
CA GLY A 432 8.24 4.88 27.24
C GLY A 432 9.43 5.80 27.53
N PHE A 433 10.38 5.91 26.57
CA PHE A 433 11.54 6.81 26.71
C PHE A 433 11.14 8.27 26.63
N ALA A 434 10.27 8.67 25.70
CA ALA A 434 9.76 10.02 25.58
C ALA A 434 9.04 10.47 26.88
N GLY A 435 8.20 9.62 27.43
CA GLY A 435 7.54 9.87 28.73
C GLY A 435 8.54 9.96 29.88
N TYR A 436 9.51 9.08 29.95
CA TYR A 436 10.56 9.13 30.95
C TYR A 436 11.41 10.41 30.85
N ASN A 437 11.79 10.81 29.63
CA ASN A 437 12.53 12.04 29.38
C ASN A 437 11.72 13.29 29.74
N GLY A 438 10.47 13.38 29.25
CA GLY A 438 9.62 14.55 29.45
C GLY A 438 9.11 14.72 30.88
N PHE A 439 8.74 13.62 31.58
CA PHE A 439 8.09 13.73 32.90
C PHE A 439 9.04 13.55 34.07
N LYS A 440 10.14 12.85 33.91
CA LYS A 440 11.04 12.52 35.03
C LYS A 440 12.40 13.18 34.91
N LEU A 441 13.08 13.04 33.77
CA LEU A 441 14.42 13.60 33.62
C LEU A 441 14.40 15.12 33.47
N ALA A 442 13.50 15.67 32.65
CA ALA A 442 13.37 17.12 32.45
C ALA A 442 13.04 17.89 33.75
N LYS A 443 12.34 17.28 34.71
CA LYS A 443 12.00 17.90 36.00
C LYS A 443 13.13 17.79 37.03
N ASN A 444 14.07 16.90 36.87
CA ASN A 444 15.14 16.59 37.84
C ASN A 444 16.52 16.96 37.30
N PHE A 445 16.62 18.06 36.55
CA PHE A 445 17.90 18.65 36.19
C PHE A 445 18.59 19.21 37.42
N GLY A 446 19.36 18.35 38.13
CA GLY A 446 20.31 18.76 39.15
C GLY A 446 21.73 18.48 38.64
N ILE A 447 22.76 18.83 39.42
CA ILE A 447 24.18 18.63 39.05
C ILE A 447 24.40 17.18 38.54
N GLY A 448 24.70 17.03 37.24
CA GLY A 448 24.89 15.74 36.54
C GLY A 448 23.62 15.11 35.92
N GLY A 449 22.44 15.73 36.01
CA GLY A 449 21.18 15.29 35.38
C GLY A 449 21.20 15.49 33.87
N GLU A 450 21.87 16.52 33.40
CA GLU A 450 21.99 16.89 31.98
C GLU A 450 22.62 15.78 31.15
N ARG A 451 23.74 15.19 31.62
CA ARG A 451 24.41 14.07 30.97
C ARG A 451 23.52 12.81 30.89
N ARG A 452 22.69 12.57 31.93
CA ARG A 452 21.74 11.44 31.94
C ARG A 452 20.62 11.67 30.95
N PHE A 453 20.12 12.90 30.85
CA PHE A 453 19.12 13.29 29.88
C PHE A 453 19.65 13.14 28.45
N GLY A 454 20.84 13.70 28.13
CA GLY A 454 21.45 13.58 26.83
C GLY A 454 21.65 12.11 26.38
N ARG A 455 22.13 11.23 27.29
CA ARG A 455 22.23 9.79 26.99
C ARG A 455 20.89 9.13 26.75
N SER A 456 19.85 9.46 27.52
CA SER A 456 18.51 8.92 27.32
C SER A 456 17.89 9.39 26.01
N LEU A 457 18.17 10.62 25.61
CA LEU A 457 17.71 11.21 24.34
C LEU A 457 18.38 10.55 23.12
N VAL A 458 19.69 10.23 23.24
CA VAL A 458 20.37 9.46 22.17
C VAL A 458 19.74 8.07 22.01
N ILE A 459 19.38 7.39 23.10
CA ILE A 459 18.66 6.11 23.02
C ILE A 459 17.29 6.29 22.36
N GLU A 460 16.55 7.32 22.72
CA GLU A 460 15.26 7.66 22.11
C GLU A 460 15.42 7.92 20.61
N ALA A 461 16.42 8.70 20.20
CA ALA A 461 16.73 8.95 18.79
C ALA A 461 17.14 7.65 18.05
N SER A 462 17.90 6.76 18.70
CA SER A 462 18.27 5.46 18.11
C SER A 462 17.04 4.58 17.88
N ILE A 463 16.09 4.55 18.81
CA ILE A 463 14.83 3.82 18.63
C ILE A 463 14.01 4.46 17.50
N ALA A 464 13.97 5.80 17.39
CA ALA A 464 13.33 6.50 16.28
C ALA A 464 13.92 6.08 14.93
N VAL A 465 15.24 5.95 14.82
CA VAL A 465 15.93 5.48 13.61
C VAL A 465 15.53 4.04 13.28
N LEU A 466 15.39 3.15 14.29
CA LEU A 466 14.92 1.78 14.11
C LEU A 466 13.44 1.71 13.69
N VAL A 467 12.59 2.59 14.21
CA VAL A 467 11.19 2.72 13.74
C VAL A 467 11.15 3.04 12.25
N LEU A 468 11.99 3.99 11.81
CA LEU A 468 12.08 4.33 10.37
C LEU A 468 12.63 3.17 9.53
N ALA A 469 13.52 2.32 10.07
CA ALA A 469 13.97 1.10 9.40
C ALA A 469 12.80 0.11 9.23
N ALA A 470 12.02 -0.13 10.30
CA ALA A 470 10.83 -0.96 10.22
C ALA A 470 9.80 -0.43 9.20
N VAL A 471 9.67 0.90 9.06
CA VAL A 471 8.81 1.53 8.04
C VAL A 471 9.36 1.26 6.63
N GLY A 472 10.68 1.32 6.43
CA GLY A 472 11.31 0.98 5.14
C GLY A 472 10.97 -0.45 4.71
N TRP A 473 11.03 -1.42 5.63
CA TRP A 473 10.63 -2.80 5.37
C TRP A 473 9.13 -2.93 5.11
N LEU A 474 8.26 -2.33 5.93
CA LEU A 474 6.81 -2.37 5.72
C LEU A 474 6.39 -1.77 4.37
N ALA A 475 7.09 -0.73 3.92
CA ALA A 475 6.82 -0.10 2.63
C ALA A 475 7.32 -0.93 1.42
N SER A 476 8.06 -2.01 1.66
CA SER A 476 8.58 -2.93 0.64
C SER A 476 7.89 -4.30 0.67
N LEU A 477 7.01 -4.56 1.65
CA LEU A 477 6.30 -5.83 1.81
C LEU A 477 4.89 -5.74 1.25
N GLU A 478 4.39 -6.85 0.72
CA GLU A 478 2.99 -6.99 0.33
C GLU A 478 2.05 -6.73 1.52
N PRO A 479 1.04 -5.85 1.38
CA PRO A 479 0.05 -5.63 2.42
C PRO A 479 -0.63 -6.92 2.87
N ALA A 480 -0.87 -7.04 4.16
CA ALA A 480 -1.42 -8.27 4.74
C ALA A 480 -2.75 -8.69 4.12
N ARG A 481 -3.62 -7.73 3.74
CA ARG A 481 -4.89 -8.01 3.07
C ARG A 481 -4.71 -8.63 1.68
N GLN A 482 -3.74 -8.12 0.88
CA GLN A 482 -3.46 -8.66 -0.46
C GLN A 482 -2.89 -10.08 -0.35
N TYR A 483 -1.95 -10.28 0.58
CA TYR A 483 -1.41 -11.59 0.89
C TYR A 483 -2.50 -12.57 1.33
N ALA A 484 -3.41 -12.16 2.22
CA ALA A 484 -4.52 -12.98 2.69
C ALA A 484 -5.50 -13.31 1.56
N GLY A 485 -5.81 -12.33 0.67
CA GLY A 485 -6.65 -12.55 -0.51
C GLY A 485 -6.04 -13.56 -1.48
N ARG A 486 -4.74 -13.45 -1.72
CA ARG A 486 -4.02 -14.38 -2.59
C ARG A 486 -3.89 -15.79 -2.01
N THR A 487 -3.83 -15.94 -0.70
CA THR A 487 -3.62 -17.22 0.00
C THR A 487 -4.88 -17.79 0.63
N GLY A 488 -6.03 -17.15 0.50
CA GLY A 488 -7.30 -17.60 1.10
C GLY A 488 -7.32 -17.58 2.64
N ILE A 489 -6.40 -16.86 3.28
CA ILE A 489 -6.34 -16.80 4.75
C ILE A 489 -7.55 -16.03 5.29
N GLY A 490 -8.39 -16.70 6.09
CA GLY A 490 -9.48 -16.05 6.86
C GLY A 490 -10.86 -16.08 6.19
N SER A 491 -11.04 -16.77 5.10
CA SER A 491 -12.33 -17.04 4.49
C SER A 491 -13.21 -17.96 5.39
N THR A 492 -14.52 -17.73 5.40
CA THR A 492 -15.44 -18.30 6.43
C THR A 492 -16.52 -19.24 5.91
N GLU A 493 -16.78 -19.29 4.62
CA GLU A 493 -17.75 -20.25 4.08
C GLU A 493 -17.04 -21.52 3.56
N ASN A 494 -17.56 -22.68 3.91
CA ASN A 494 -16.99 -23.98 3.58
C ASN A 494 -18.01 -24.81 2.84
N VAL A 495 -17.66 -25.34 1.68
CA VAL A 495 -18.36 -26.51 1.12
C VAL A 495 -17.74 -27.75 1.73
N ALA A 496 -18.56 -28.58 2.34
CA ALA A 496 -18.15 -29.87 2.86
C ALA A 496 -18.96 -30.97 2.15
N TYR A 497 -18.24 -31.94 1.59
CA TYR A 497 -18.84 -33.08 0.89
C TYR A 497 -18.26 -34.39 1.43
N GLN A 498 -19.12 -35.35 1.67
CA GLN A 498 -18.74 -36.71 2.12
C GLN A 498 -19.37 -37.75 1.22
N ASP A 499 -18.56 -38.70 0.77
CA ASP A 499 -18.99 -39.80 -0.07
C ASP A 499 -18.17 -41.04 0.22
N GLN A 500 -18.67 -42.20 -0.26
CA GLN A 500 -17.96 -43.45 -0.18
C GLN A 500 -17.98 -44.16 -1.53
N ALA A 501 -16.80 -44.35 -2.11
CA ALA A 501 -16.64 -45.07 -3.38
C ALA A 501 -15.44 -46.02 -3.31
N GLU A 502 -15.62 -47.25 -3.83
CA GLU A 502 -14.57 -48.26 -4.02
C GLU A 502 -13.71 -48.53 -2.78
N GLY A 503 -14.37 -48.54 -1.61
CA GLY A 503 -13.73 -48.81 -0.32
C GLY A 503 -12.95 -47.64 0.26
N THR A 504 -13.14 -46.43 -0.30
CA THR A 504 -12.59 -45.16 0.19
C THR A 504 -13.73 -44.27 0.66
N GLU A 505 -13.61 -43.72 1.86
CA GLU A 505 -14.45 -42.63 2.36
C GLU A 505 -13.71 -41.30 2.05
N PHE A 506 -14.42 -40.40 1.39
CA PHE A 506 -13.99 -39.06 1.03
C PHE A 506 -14.62 -38.04 1.99
N ASP A 507 -13.81 -37.21 2.65
CA ASP A 507 -14.27 -36.02 3.39
C ASP A 507 -13.56 -34.84 2.73
N ILE A 508 -14.29 -34.06 1.90
CA ILE A 508 -13.78 -33.03 1.05
C ILE A 508 -14.28 -31.68 1.57
N LYS A 509 -13.37 -30.74 1.70
CA LYS A 509 -13.69 -29.37 2.09
C LYS A 509 -13.08 -28.40 1.10
N ILE A 510 -13.88 -27.45 0.62
CA ILE A 510 -13.47 -26.32 -0.20
C ILE A 510 -13.75 -25.05 0.60
N ASN A 511 -12.75 -24.25 0.80
CA ASN A 511 -12.84 -23.05 1.64
C ASN A 511 -12.19 -21.86 0.92
N PRO A 512 -12.95 -20.78 0.62
CA PRO A 512 -14.35 -20.53 0.94
C PRO A 512 -15.40 -21.07 -0.05
N ALA A 513 -15.02 -21.65 -1.18
CA ALA A 513 -15.91 -21.97 -2.31
C ALA A 513 -16.45 -20.70 -3.01
N GLU A 514 -15.56 -19.80 -3.31
CA GLU A 514 -15.87 -18.49 -3.90
C GLU A 514 -14.95 -18.21 -5.08
N ILE A 515 -15.28 -17.20 -5.92
CA ILE A 515 -14.35 -16.74 -6.98
C ILE A 515 -13.03 -16.34 -6.34
N GLY A 516 -11.93 -16.73 -6.94
CA GLY A 516 -10.58 -16.48 -6.43
C GLY A 516 -9.95 -17.71 -5.78
N PRO A 517 -8.96 -17.53 -4.91
CA PRO A 517 -8.20 -18.62 -4.32
C PRO A 517 -9.01 -19.39 -3.28
N ASN A 518 -8.95 -20.70 -3.36
CA ASN A 518 -9.62 -21.62 -2.46
C ASN A 518 -8.62 -22.62 -1.87
N ASP A 519 -8.83 -23.01 -0.62
CA ASP A 519 -8.11 -24.08 0.04
C ASP A 519 -8.96 -25.37 -0.02
N ILE A 520 -8.44 -26.39 -0.69
CA ILE A 520 -9.12 -27.67 -0.85
C ILE A 520 -8.42 -28.70 0.02
N ILE A 521 -9.20 -29.35 0.87
CA ILE A 521 -8.73 -30.42 1.76
C ILE A 521 -9.51 -31.68 1.45
N VAL A 522 -8.81 -32.75 1.10
CA VAL A 522 -9.37 -34.08 0.89
C VAL A 522 -8.80 -35.01 1.93
N ARG A 523 -9.64 -35.54 2.79
CA ARG A 523 -9.28 -36.58 3.74
C ARG A 523 -9.80 -37.95 3.26
N LEU A 524 -8.91 -38.92 3.24
CA LEU A 524 -9.16 -40.26 2.72
C LEU A 524 -9.08 -41.28 3.88
N THR A 525 -10.20 -42.00 4.14
CA THR A 525 -10.25 -43.08 5.12
C THR A 525 -10.90 -44.31 4.52
N LYS A 526 -10.65 -45.47 5.14
CA LYS A 526 -11.43 -46.67 4.88
C LYS A 526 -12.77 -46.61 5.63
N PRO A 527 -13.78 -47.35 5.22
CA PRO A 527 -15.06 -47.44 5.99
C PRO A 527 -14.90 -47.88 7.45
N SER A 528 -13.75 -48.43 7.79
CA SER A 528 -13.37 -48.77 9.17
C SER A 528 -12.88 -47.55 10.00
N GLY A 529 -12.73 -46.39 9.39
CA GLY A 529 -12.10 -45.21 9.97
C GLY A 529 -10.56 -45.22 9.95
N GLU A 530 -9.93 -46.26 9.36
CA GLU A 530 -8.49 -46.34 9.20
C GLU A 530 -8.04 -45.45 8.02
N VAL A 531 -6.90 -44.78 8.16
CA VAL A 531 -6.34 -43.94 7.11
C VAL A 531 -5.94 -44.76 5.88
N ILE A 532 -6.18 -44.24 4.68
CA ILE A 532 -5.66 -44.81 3.43
C ILE A 532 -4.21 -44.38 3.28
N ASP A 533 -3.29 -45.36 3.34
CA ASP A 533 -1.85 -45.17 3.28
C ASP A 533 -1.23 -45.54 1.91
N ASN A 534 -2.04 -46.14 1.01
CA ASN A 534 -1.61 -46.58 -0.32
C ASN A 534 -2.07 -45.63 -1.47
N ALA A 535 -2.52 -44.42 -1.17
CA ALA A 535 -2.76 -43.40 -2.16
C ALA A 535 -1.41 -42.86 -2.68
N VAL A 536 -1.23 -42.88 -4.00
CA VAL A 536 0.00 -42.43 -4.67
C VAL A 536 -0.14 -41.01 -5.21
N ASP A 537 -1.33 -40.67 -5.69
CA ASP A 537 -1.66 -39.36 -6.24
C ASP A 537 -3.16 -39.08 -6.03
N VAL A 538 -3.47 -37.84 -5.73
CA VAL A 538 -4.86 -37.35 -5.62
C VAL A 538 -5.01 -36.12 -6.48
N ARG A 539 -5.95 -36.19 -7.43
CA ARG A 539 -6.23 -35.10 -8.37
C ARG A 539 -7.68 -34.67 -8.24
N MET A 540 -7.91 -33.38 -8.42
CA MET A 540 -9.26 -32.82 -8.54
C MET A 540 -9.39 -32.14 -9.90
N ARG A 541 -10.49 -32.47 -10.60
CA ARG A 541 -10.93 -31.78 -11.82
C ARG A 541 -12.11 -30.91 -11.46
N LEU A 542 -12.07 -29.67 -11.89
CA LEU A 542 -13.14 -28.70 -11.69
C LEU A 542 -13.72 -28.32 -13.05
N LYS A 543 -14.99 -28.53 -13.26
CA LYS A 543 -15.73 -28.17 -14.48
C LYS A 543 -16.79 -27.16 -14.13
N PHE A 544 -16.81 -26.03 -14.81
CA PHE A 544 -17.95 -25.11 -14.78
C PHE A 544 -19.12 -25.70 -15.55
N VAL A 545 -20.33 -25.72 -14.98
CA VAL A 545 -21.43 -26.51 -15.53
C VAL A 545 -22.10 -25.83 -16.69
N ASP A 546 -22.17 -24.48 -16.67
CA ASP A 546 -22.99 -23.70 -17.59
C ASP A 546 -22.22 -23.29 -18.87
N ASP A 547 -20.88 -23.38 -18.91
CA ASP A 547 -20.09 -23.01 -20.06
C ASP A 547 -18.75 -23.76 -20.12
N ASP A 548 -18.14 -23.91 -21.31
CA ASP A 548 -16.83 -24.52 -21.49
C ASP A 548 -15.70 -23.52 -21.29
N LEU A 549 -15.37 -23.30 -20.02
CA LEU A 549 -14.28 -22.40 -19.61
C LEU A 549 -12.95 -23.15 -19.38
N GLY A 550 -12.92 -24.42 -19.75
CA GLY A 550 -11.86 -25.36 -19.42
C GLY A 550 -12.09 -26.05 -18.07
N GLU A 551 -11.47 -27.21 -17.93
CA GLU A 551 -11.57 -28.05 -16.72
C GLU A 551 -10.22 -28.05 -15.99
N PRO A 552 -9.97 -27.14 -15.00
CA PRO A 552 -8.74 -27.18 -14.22
C PRO A 552 -8.51 -28.57 -13.62
N LEU A 553 -7.38 -29.18 -13.93
CA LEU A 553 -6.92 -30.42 -13.31
C LEU A 553 -5.79 -30.10 -12.35
N VAL A 554 -6.02 -30.32 -11.06
CA VAL A 554 -5.10 -29.95 -9.99
C VAL A 554 -4.69 -31.18 -9.19
N SER A 555 -3.38 -31.35 -8.95
CA SER A 555 -2.86 -32.38 -8.03
C SER A 555 -2.77 -31.82 -6.63
N LEU A 556 -3.19 -32.59 -5.63
CA LEU A 556 -3.15 -32.23 -4.23
C LEU A 556 -1.84 -32.73 -3.61
N GLU A 557 -1.30 -31.98 -2.67
CA GLU A 557 -0.10 -32.35 -1.92
C GLU A 557 -0.45 -33.25 -0.73
N ASP A 558 0.29 -34.34 -0.54
CA ASP A 558 0.16 -35.20 0.65
C ASP A 558 0.74 -34.47 1.88
N THR A 559 -0.12 -34.16 2.83
CA THR A 559 0.26 -33.55 4.11
C THR A 559 0.41 -34.61 5.23
N GLY A 560 0.23 -35.89 4.91
CA GLY A 560 0.30 -37.01 5.85
C GLY A 560 -1.05 -37.34 6.51
N ALA A 561 -1.12 -38.52 7.13
CA ALA A 561 -2.30 -39.01 7.81
C ALA A 561 -3.56 -39.11 6.92
N GLY A 562 -3.37 -39.36 5.60
CA GLY A 562 -4.46 -39.43 4.62
C GLY A 562 -5.12 -38.11 4.31
N ILE A 563 -4.45 -37.01 4.58
CA ILE A 563 -4.91 -35.65 4.26
C ILE A 563 -4.12 -35.12 3.08
N TRP A 564 -4.86 -34.79 2.03
CA TRP A 564 -4.34 -34.19 0.81
C TRP A 564 -4.84 -32.76 0.69
N ARG A 565 -3.98 -31.83 0.32
CA ARG A 565 -4.32 -30.42 0.32
C ARG A 565 -3.86 -29.74 -0.95
N LEU A 566 -4.69 -28.83 -1.46
CA LEU A 566 -4.33 -27.87 -2.48
C LEU A 566 -4.62 -26.47 -1.95
N ASN A 567 -3.59 -25.68 -1.86
CA ASN A 567 -3.72 -24.25 -1.58
C ASN A 567 -3.82 -23.48 -2.89
N ASP A 568 -4.58 -22.37 -2.88
CA ASP A 568 -4.70 -21.45 -4.02
C ASP A 568 -5.35 -22.06 -5.27
N ALA A 569 -6.29 -23.01 -5.09
CA ALA A 569 -7.16 -23.46 -6.19
C ALA A 569 -8.07 -22.31 -6.61
N ARG A 570 -7.99 -21.86 -7.88
CA ARG A 570 -8.72 -20.68 -8.34
C ARG A 570 -10.00 -21.04 -9.05
N LEU A 571 -11.12 -20.56 -8.53
CA LEU A 571 -12.41 -20.55 -9.22
C LEU A 571 -12.56 -19.19 -9.91
N ASN A 572 -12.84 -19.20 -11.21
CA ASN A 572 -12.76 -17.99 -12.03
C ASN A 572 -14.09 -17.26 -12.15
N ILE A 573 -15.20 -17.95 -12.03
CA ILE A 573 -16.54 -17.44 -12.32
C ILE A 573 -17.52 -17.96 -11.27
N ALA A 574 -18.51 -17.14 -10.90
CA ALA A 574 -19.59 -17.55 -10.02
C ALA A 574 -20.57 -18.46 -10.75
N GLY A 575 -21.03 -19.49 -10.07
CA GLY A 575 -22.02 -20.44 -10.57
C GLY A 575 -21.71 -21.87 -10.19
N GLU A 576 -22.41 -22.81 -10.82
CA GLU A 576 -22.32 -24.22 -10.48
C GLU A 576 -21.06 -24.87 -11.07
N TYR A 577 -20.24 -25.47 -10.18
CA TYR A 577 -19.08 -26.29 -10.54
C TYR A 577 -19.35 -27.75 -10.26
N GLN A 578 -18.87 -28.63 -11.14
CA GLN A 578 -18.75 -30.06 -10.89
C GLN A 578 -17.29 -30.36 -10.54
N ALA A 579 -17.04 -30.90 -9.35
CA ALA A 579 -15.75 -31.38 -8.90
C ALA A 579 -15.68 -32.91 -9.02
N GLU A 580 -14.64 -33.45 -9.65
CA GLU A 580 -14.32 -34.87 -9.67
C GLU A 580 -12.98 -35.07 -8.95
N VAL A 581 -12.97 -35.92 -7.91
CA VAL A 581 -11.74 -36.30 -7.19
C VAL A 581 -11.38 -37.72 -7.56
N VAL A 582 -10.15 -37.92 -8.01
CA VAL A 582 -9.57 -39.20 -8.40
C VAL A 582 -8.38 -39.51 -7.50
N VAL A 583 -8.43 -40.66 -6.83
CA VAL A 583 -7.37 -41.17 -5.97
C VAL A 583 -6.71 -42.35 -6.66
N GLN A 584 -5.47 -42.19 -7.07
CA GLN A 584 -4.64 -43.28 -7.60
C GLN A 584 -4.06 -44.09 -6.42
N ARG A 585 -4.19 -45.41 -6.48
CA ARG A 585 -3.76 -46.32 -5.43
C ARG A 585 -2.74 -47.32 -5.93
N ALA A 586 -1.72 -47.63 -5.14
CA ALA A 586 -0.61 -48.51 -5.55
C ALA A 586 -1.05 -49.95 -5.81
N ASP A 587 -1.97 -50.49 -4.97
CA ASP A 587 -2.33 -51.92 -4.98
C ASP A 587 -3.86 -52.16 -5.07
N ALA A 588 -4.62 -51.18 -5.58
CA ALA A 588 -6.06 -51.23 -5.72
C ALA A 588 -6.52 -50.42 -6.95
N PHE A 589 -7.78 -50.60 -7.35
CA PHE A 589 -8.39 -49.72 -8.34
C PHE A 589 -8.46 -48.29 -7.86
N ASP A 590 -8.37 -47.33 -8.79
CA ASP A 590 -8.56 -45.90 -8.49
C ASP A 590 -9.95 -45.69 -7.90
N SER A 591 -10.02 -44.90 -6.84
CA SER A 591 -11.29 -44.49 -6.23
C SER A 591 -11.69 -43.13 -6.76
N ARG A 592 -12.97 -42.93 -7.12
CA ARG A 592 -13.48 -41.69 -7.68
C ARG A 592 -14.75 -41.22 -7.00
N THR A 593 -14.88 -39.94 -6.81
CA THR A 593 -16.15 -39.29 -6.40
C THR A 593 -16.34 -38.01 -7.18
N ALA A 594 -17.60 -37.62 -7.42
CA ALA A 594 -17.94 -36.38 -8.09
C ALA A 594 -19.12 -35.70 -7.39
N PHE A 595 -19.06 -34.40 -7.24
CA PHE A 595 -20.11 -33.60 -6.61
C PHE A 595 -20.25 -32.25 -7.28
N ARG A 596 -21.36 -31.56 -7.02
CA ARG A 596 -21.58 -30.21 -7.50
C ARG A 596 -21.64 -29.23 -6.32
N PHE A 597 -21.17 -28.03 -6.53
CA PHE A 597 -21.24 -26.95 -5.57
C PHE A 597 -21.34 -25.61 -6.31
N ASP A 598 -21.98 -24.64 -5.68
CA ASP A 598 -22.02 -23.27 -6.19
C ASP A 598 -20.82 -22.49 -5.68
N ALA A 599 -19.97 -22.02 -6.60
CA ALA A 599 -19.02 -20.99 -6.29
C ALA A 599 -19.76 -19.65 -6.26
N GLN A 600 -19.79 -19.04 -5.09
CA GLN A 600 -20.49 -17.78 -4.93
C GLN A 600 -19.75 -16.66 -5.63
N SER A 601 -20.49 -15.73 -6.26
CA SER A 601 -19.90 -14.50 -6.76
C SER A 601 -19.33 -13.76 -5.59
N THR A 602 -18.04 -13.56 -5.66
CA THR A 602 -17.38 -12.74 -4.68
C THR A 602 -17.72 -11.24 -4.90
N GLU A 603 -18.91 -10.82 -4.64
CA GLU A 603 -18.92 -9.66 -3.77
C GLU A 603 -18.06 -9.92 -2.52
N THR A 604 -17.27 -11.00 -2.49
CA THR A 604 -17.00 -11.75 -1.30
C THR A 604 -15.54 -12.06 -1.04
N ALA A 605 -14.69 -12.66 -1.81
CA ALA A 605 -13.34 -12.92 -1.33
C ALA A 605 -12.44 -11.70 -1.48
N ALA A 606 -12.48 -10.98 -2.59
CA ALA A 606 -11.84 -9.67 -2.66
C ALA A 606 -12.61 -8.63 -1.81
N ASP A 607 -13.93 -8.74 -1.65
CA ASP A 607 -14.77 -7.84 -0.87
C ASP A 607 -14.82 -8.19 0.62
N ALA A 608 -14.70 -9.46 1.02
CA ALA A 608 -14.51 -9.85 2.43
C ALA A 608 -13.18 -9.35 2.99
N ILE A 609 -12.21 -9.06 2.11
CA ILE A 609 -10.91 -8.49 2.46
C ILE A 609 -10.88 -7.00 2.16
N LYS A 610 -11.87 -6.43 1.45
CA LYS A 610 -12.05 -4.99 1.36
C LYS A 610 -12.42 -4.42 2.72
N PRO A 611 -11.78 -3.30 3.12
CA PRO A 611 -12.20 -2.59 4.30
C PRO A 611 -13.67 -2.19 4.15
N ASP A 612 -14.52 -2.58 5.09
CA ASP A 612 -15.91 -2.18 5.12
C ASP A 612 -16.05 -0.65 5.14
N ASN A 613 -16.88 -0.11 4.25
CA ASN A 613 -17.03 1.33 4.06
C ASN A 613 -17.54 2.04 5.32
N ASP A 614 -18.47 1.43 6.05
CA ASP A 614 -19.02 2.04 7.26
C ASP A 614 -17.98 2.07 8.39
N THR A 615 -17.23 0.99 8.59
CA THR A 615 -16.12 0.95 9.54
C THR A 615 -14.99 1.89 9.13
N THR A 616 -14.68 1.99 7.84
CA THR A 616 -13.65 2.91 7.32
C THR A 616 -14.04 4.37 7.58
N ASN A 617 -15.28 4.75 7.28
CA ASN A 617 -15.81 6.09 7.55
C ASN A 617 -15.85 6.40 9.05
N LEU A 618 -16.25 5.42 9.88
CA LEU A 618 -16.23 5.52 11.34
C LEU A 618 -14.80 5.78 11.85
N LEU A 619 -13.84 4.98 11.44
CA LEU A 619 -12.43 5.13 11.87
C LEU A 619 -11.82 6.44 11.36
N PHE A 620 -12.12 6.84 10.12
CA PHE A 620 -11.70 8.14 9.60
C PHE A 620 -12.32 9.29 10.38
N GLY A 621 -13.62 9.23 10.68
CA GLY A 621 -14.30 10.21 11.51
C GLY A 621 -13.70 10.29 12.91
N LEU A 622 -13.43 9.15 13.54
CA LEU A 622 -12.80 9.09 14.86
C LEU A 622 -11.40 9.70 14.87
N GLN A 623 -10.57 9.43 13.85
CA GLN A 623 -9.24 10.05 13.80
C GLN A 623 -9.32 11.56 13.66
N ILE A 624 -10.21 12.10 12.81
CA ILE A 624 -10.41 13.55 12.65
C ILE A 624 -10.96 14.17 13.95
N LEU A 625 -11.91 13.49 14.62
CA LEU A 625 -12.44 13.91 15.91
C LEU A 625 -11.34 13.97 16.99
N ILE A 626 -10.45 12.97 17.04
CA ILE A 626 -9.30 12.96 17.96
C ILE A 626 -8.35 14.10 17.63
N ILE A 627 -8.01 14.32 16.35
CA ILE A 627 -7.13 15.42 15.93
C ILE A 627 -7.72 16.77 16.32
N GLY A 628 -8.99 17.01 15.98
CA GLY A 628 -9.71 18.22 16.36
C GLY A 628 -9.78 18.44 17.88
N GLY A 629 -10.09 17.38 18.63
CA GLY A 629 -10.09 17.38 20.08
C GLY A 629 -8.73 17.73 20.68
N LEU A 630 -7.64 17.19 20.15
CA LEU A 630 -6.27 17.53 20.58
C LEU A 630 -5.97 19.02 20.34
N VAL A 631 -6.34 19.57 19.18
CA VAL A 631 -6.15 20.98 18.85
C VAL A 631 -6.97 21.88 19.80
N VAL A 632 -8.23 21.50 20.10
CA VAL A 632 -9.07 22.22 21.10
C VAL A 632 -8.44 22.20 22.48
N VAL A 633 -7.97 21.04 22.94
CA VAL A 633 -7.33 20.91 24.28
C VAL A 633 -6.09 21.78 24.37
N LEU A 634 -5.30 21.88 23.30
CA LEU A 634 -4.15 22.80 23.23
C LEU A 634 -4.60 24.26 23.31
N GLY A 635 -5.68 24.62 22.62
CA GLY A 635 -6.26 25.94 22.64
C GLY A 635 -6.82 26.31 24.02
N VAL A 636 -7.62 25.43 24.64
CA VAL A 636 -8.23 25.67 25.98
C VAL A 636 -7.17 25.78 27.07
N ARG A 637 -6.15 24.97 27.04
CA ARG A 637 -4.99 25.10 27.93
C ARG A 637 -4.11 26.28 27.51
N GLY A 638 -4.64 27.49 27.58
CA GLY A 638 -4.03 28.74 27.07
C GLY A 638 -2.58 29.00 27.50
N LYS A 639 -2.11 28.41 28.63
CA LYS A 639 -0.69 28.42 29.00
C LYS A 639 0.17 27.59 28.03
N VAL A 640 -0.39 26.54 27.42
CA VAL A 640 0.28 25.67 26.48
C VAL A 640 0.28 26.32 25.10
N ALA A 641 -0.86 26.84 24.64
CA ALA A 641 -0.96 27.55 23.36
C ALA A 641 -0.02 28.78 23.32
N ARG A 642 0.04 29.56 24.40
CA ARG A 642 0.97 30.69 24.52
C ARG A 642 2.44 30.30 24.58
N LYS A 643 2.76 29.06 24.95
CA LYS A 643 4.13 28.53 24.88
C LYS A 643 4.59 28.24 23.45
N ILE A 644 3.65 27.86 22.57
CA ILE A 644 3.95 27.52 21.17
C ILE A 644 3.84 28.78 20.30
N PHE A 645 2.76 29.54 20.43
CA PHE A 645 2.47 30.71 19.61
C PHE A 645 2.66 32.00 20.45
N ARG A 646 3.31 33.00 19.86
CA ARG A 646 3.73 34.25 20.54
C ARG A 646 2.59 35.21 20.83
N THR A 647 1.37 35.01 20.35
CA THR A 647 0.28 36.00 20.43
C THR A 647 -0.72 35.70 21.55
N ALA A 648 -1.29 36.74 22.16
CA ALA A 648 -2.35 36.59 23.14
C ALA A 648 -3.62 35.95 22.57
N ASP A 649 -3.85 36.08 21.26
CA ASP A 649 -4.99 35.52 20.54
C ASP A 649 -4.75 34.08 20.04
N ALA A 650 -3.55 33.51 20.23
CA ALA A 650 -3.21 32.13 19.82
C ALA A 650 -4.17 31.08 20.39
N GLN A 651 -4.75 31.38 21.58
CA GLN A 651 -5.77 30.53 22.20
C GLN A 651 -7.03 30.44 21.31
N LYS A 652 -7.53 31.61 20.86
CA LYS A 652 -8.73 31.68 20.00
C LYS A 652 -8.45 31.14 18.63
N ALA A 653 -7.25 31.37 18.11
CA ALA A 653 -6.80 30.87 16.80
C ALA A 653 -6.71 29.35 16.71
N LEU A 654 -6.57 28.62 17.83
CA LEU A 654 -6.57 27.15 17.86
C LEU A 654 -7.94 26.56 18.17
N ILE A 655 -8.72 27.18 19.05
CA ILE A 655 -10.01 26.62 19.47
C ILE A 655 -10.98 26.52 18.28
N ALA A 656 -11.13 27.59 17.50
CA ALA A 656 -12.08 27.61 16.40
C ALA A 656 -11.79 26.56 15.32
N PRO A 657 -10.57 26.47 14.75
CA PRO A 657 -10.22 25.41 13.82
C PRO A 657 -10.34 24.01 14.43
N GLY A 658 -9.91 23.83 15.70
CA GLY A 658 -10.01 22.55 16.39
C GLY A 658 -11.47 22.09 16.57
N VAL A 659 -12.38 23.00 16.90
CA VAL A 659 -13.83 22.71 16.97
C VAL A 659 -14.38 22.37 15.60
N VAL A 660 -14.02 23.11 14.55
CA VAL A 660 -14.45 22.81 13.17
C VAL A 660 -13.99 21.42 12.75
N ILE A 661 -12.72 21.07 12.97
CA ILE A 661 -12.16 19.76 12.66
C ILE A 661 -12.89 18.67 13.48
N ALA A 662 -13.12 18.89 14.77
CA ALA A 662 -13.80 17.91 15.62
C ALA A 662 -15.27 17.71 15.22
N VAL A 663 -15.99 18.80 14.87
CA VAL A 663 -17.37 18.70 14.35
C VAL A 663 -17.39 17.95 13.03
N PHE A 664 -16.45 18.22 12.12
CA PHE A 664 -16.34 17.49 10.87
C PHE A 664 -16.12 15.99 11.10
N GLY A 665 -15.20 15.63 11.99
CA GLY A 665 -14.99 14.24 12.41
C GLY A 665 -16.24 13.60 13.05
N LEU A 666 -16.98 14.35 13.87
CA LEU A 666 -18.22 13.87 14.46
C LEU A 666 -19.30 13.59 13.42
N LEU A 667 -19.40 14.42 12.37
CA LEU A 667 -20.34 14.20 11.29
C LEU A 667 -20.03 12.90 10.50
N PHE A 668 -18.75 12.57 10.31
CA PHE A 668 -18.35 11.28 9.75
C PHE A 668 -18.70 10.10 10.68
N VAL A 669 -18.44 10.24 11.99
CA VAL A 669 -18.78 9.21 12.99
C VAL A 669 -20.29 8.96 13.02
N LEU A 670 -21.11 10.02 12.88
CA LEU A 670 -22.56 9.92 12.83
C LEU A 670 -23.09 9.48 11.45
N ASN A 671 -22.21 9.21 10.51
CA ASN A 671 -22.53 8.79 9.13
C ASN A 671 -23.54 9.74 8.45
N VAL A 672 -23.37 11.04 8.66
CA VAL A 672 -24.26 12.05 8.07
C VAL A 672 -23.95 12.18 6.60
N GLN A 673 -24.88 11.79 5.74
CA GLN A 673 -24.78 11.73 4.27
C GLN A 673 -24.29 13.02 3.60
N VAL A 674 -24.50 14.19 4.24
CA VAL A 674 -24.07 15.51 3.73
C VAL A 674 -22.54 15.61 3.52
N LEU A 675 -21.75 14.73 4.17
CA LEU A 675 -20.29 14.75 4.09
C LEU A 675 -19.71 13.58 3.31
N ARG A 676 -20.51 12.76 2.69
CA ARG A 676 -20.05 11.74 1.73
C ARG A 676 -19.54 12.44 0.47
N PHE A 677 -18.40 13.11 0.57
CA PHE A 677 -17.71 13.70 -0.58
C PHE A 677 -17.20 12.61 -1.50
N GLY A 678 -17.90 12.42 -2.63
CA GLY A 678 -17.41 11.62 -3.75
C GLY A 678 -17.28 10.11 -3.48
N PHE A 679 -17.93 9.59 -2.44
CA PHE A 679 -18.11 8.16 -2.29
C PHE A 679 -19.33 7.80 -3.14
N SER A 680 -19.08 7.12 -4.24
CA SER A 680 -20.11 6.48 -5.02
C SER A 680 -20.99 5.70 -4.05
N GLU A 681 -22.24 6.12 -3.84
CA GLU A 681 -23.25 5.17 -3.43
C GLU A 681 -23.08 4.02 -4.40
N THR A 682 -23.04 2.79 -3.92
CA THR A 682 -23.16 1.64 -4.80
C THR A 682 -24.53 1.81 -5.45
N ILE A 683 -24.55 2.43 -6.62
CA ILE A 683 -25.76 2.67 -7.38
C ILE A 683 -26.21 1.29 -7.77
N ARG A 684 -27.19 0.73 -7.06
CA ARG A 684 -27.74 -0.58 -7.40
C ARG A 684 -28.75 -0.40 -8.51
N ASN A 685 -28.76 -1.33 -9.45
CA ASN A 685 -29.79 -1.37 -10.47
C ASN A 685 -31.17 -1.38 -9.82
N PRO A 686 -31.99 -0.34 -10.02
CA PRO A 686 -33.30 -0.28 -9.40
C PRO A 686 -34.32 -1.23 -10.06
N PHE A 687 -33.99 -1.78 -11.23
CA PHE A 687 -34.89 -2.64 -12.01
C PHE A 687 -34.41 -4.11 -11.89
N PRO A 688 -35.28 -5.03 -11.48
CA PRO A 688 -34.94 -6.45 -11.51
C PRO A 688 -34.79 -6.90 -12.99
N PRO A 689 -33.94 -7.91 -13.28
CA PRO A 689 -33.66 -8.42 -14.63
C PRO A 689 -34.86 -9.25 -15.16
N THR A 690 -35.99 -8.62 -15.36
CA THR A 690 -37.20 -9.23 -15.96
C THR A 690 -37.16 -9.18 -17.49
N ALA A 691 -37.85 -10.08 -18.15
CA ALA A 691 -37.98 -10.08 -19.60
C ALA A 691 -38.49 -8.71 -20.17
N GLU A 692 -39.28 -7.97 -19.40
CA GLU A 692 -39.72 -6.63 -19.75
C GLU A 692 -38.57 -5.62 -19.69
N SER A 693 -37.77 -5.66 -18.64
CA SER A 693 -36.60 -4.79 -18.50
C SER A 693 -35.54 -5.07 -19.59
N VAL A 694 -35.30 -6.34 -19.89
CA VAL A 694 -34.38 -6.76 -20.97
C VAL A 694 -34.89 -6.26 -22.33
N ALA A 695 -36.18 -6.38 -22.62
CA ALA A 695 -36.78 -5.89 -23.87
C ALA A 695 -36.71 -4.37 -24.03
N LEU A 696 -36.67 -3.60 -22.92
CA LEU A 696 -36.46 -2.16 -22.94
C LEU A 696 -35.01 -1.77 -23.20
N GLY A 697 -34.03 -2.61 -22.77
CA GLY A 697 -32.60 -2.37 -23.02
C GLY A 697 -32.14 -2.71 -24.46
N GLU A 698 -32.78 -3.67 -25.13
CA GLU A 698 -32.43 -4.11 -26.49
C GLU A 698 -32.33 -2.96 -27.49
N PRO A 699 -33.33 -2.06 -27.62
CA PRO A 699 -33.27 -0.96 -28.57
C PRO A 699 -32.20 0.07 -28.24
N VAL A 700 -31.85 0.23 -26.97
CA VAL A 700 -30.76 1.10 -26.55
C VAL A 700 -29.43 0.53 -27.03
N TYR A 701 -29.20 -0.78 -26.85
CA TYR A 701 -28.02 -1.47 -27.38
C TYR A 701 -27.90 -1.35 -28.88
N ALA A 702 -28.98 -1.67 -29.60
CA ALA A 702 -29.01 -1.65 -31.06
C ALA A 702 -28.70 -0.26 -31.63
N THR A 703 -29.09 0.81 -30.91
CA THR A 703 -28.92 2.19 -31.36
C THR A 703 -27.55 2.76 -31.01
N ALA A 704 -27.04 2.49 -29.81
CA ALA A 704 -25.86 3.19 -29.28
C ALA A 704 -24.59 2.31 -29.24
N CYS A 705 -24.72 0.98 -29.11
CA CYS A 705 -23.59 0.10 -28.79
C CYS A 705 -23.21 -0.82 -29.95
N ALA A 706 -24.19 -1.39 -30.67
CA ALA A 706 -23.92 -2.42 -31.68
C ALA A 706 -23.04 -1.94 -32.85
N ALA A 707 -23.05 -0.63 -33.15
CA ALA A 707 -22.22 -0.06 -34.21
C ALA A 707 -20.70 -0.24 -33.96
N CYS A 708 -20.31 -0.26 -32.69
CA CYS A 708 -18.91 -0.48 -32.25
C CYS A 708 -18.69 -1.91 -31.74
N HIS A 709 -19.56 -2.41 -30.84
CA HIS A 709 -19.40 -3.69 -30.16
C HIS A 709 -19.88 -4.90 -30.98
N GLY A 710 -20.55 -4.67 -32.12
CA GLY A 710 -21.16 -5.75 -32.91
C GLY A 710 -22.52 -6.19 -32.38
N VAL A 711 -23.28 -6.94 -33.18
CA VAL A 711 -24.60 -7.46 -32.76
C VAL A 711 -24.46 -8.55 -31.72
N ASP A 712 -23.38 -9.34 -31.84
CA ASP A 712 -23.04 -10.45 -30.97
C ASP A 712 -22.09 -10.02 -29.82
N GLY A 713 -21.79 -8.73 -29.69
CA GLY A 713 -20.98 -8.19 -28.61
C GLY A 713 -19.48 -8.47 -28.70
N LEU A 714 -18.97 -8.99 -29.82
CA LEU A 714 -17.58 -9.43 -29.99
C LEU A 714 -16.57 -8.29 -30.22
N GLY A 715 -17.01 -7.02 -30.24
CA GLY A 715 -16.15 -5.86 -30.53
C GLY A 715 -15.85 -5.68 -32.03
N ASP A 716 -16.56 -6.39 -32.89
CA ASP A 716 -16.38 -6.44 -34.35
C ASP A 716 -17.35 -5.55 -35.13
N GLY A 717 -18.01 -4.62 -34.47
CA GLY A 717 -18.92 -3.67 -35.10
C GLY A 717 -18.23 -2.79 -36.16
N PRO A 718 -18.97 -2.35 -37.19
CA PRO A 718 -18.40 -1.65 -38.36
C PRO A 718 -17.63 -0.36 -37.99
N LEU A 719 -18.01 0.34 -36.90
CA LEU A 719 -17.30 1.51 -36.43
C LEU A 719 -16.12 1.15 -35.49
N GLY A 720 -16.10 -0.08 -34.96
CA GLY A 720 -15.03 -0.55 -34.08
C GLY A 720 -13.67 -0.56 -34.76
N ALA A 721 -13.62 -0.88 -36.05
CA ALA A 721 -12.38 -0.90 -36.84
C ALA A 721 -11.76 0.50 -37.06
N GLU A 722 -12.51 1.58 -36.89
CA GLU A 722 -12.04 2.96 -37.04
C GLU A 722 -11.49 3.56 -35.74
N LEU A 723 -11.67 2.86 -34.61
CA LEU A 723 -11.23 3.33 -33.32
C LEU A 723 -9.72 3.07 -33.11
N PRO A 724 -9.04 3.89 -32.33
CA PRO A 724 -7.61 3.71 -32.00
C PRO A 724 -7.31 2.35 -31.34
N LYS A 725 -8.30 1.79 -30.65
CA LYS A 725 -8.27 0.45 -30.05
C LYS A 725 -9.61 -0.24 -30.35
N PRO A 726 -9.61 -1.57 -30.57
CA PRO A 726 -10.84 -2.32 -30.78
C PRO A 726 -11.76 -2.21 -29.56
N PRO A 727 -13.08 -2.13 -29.76
CA PRO A 727 -14.04 -2.17 -28.68
C PRO A 727 -13.93 -3.45 -27.85
N ALA A 728 -14.30 -3.38 -26.58
CA ALA A 728 -14.33 -4.53 -25.70
C ALA A 728 -15.28 -5.62 -26.22
N ASP A 729 -14.87 -6.88 -26.11
CA ASP A 729 -15.71 -8.05 -26.27
C ASP A 729 -16.63 -8.17 -25.04
N LEU A 730 -17.93 -7.97 -25.26
CA LEU A 730 -18.90 -7.92 -24.17
C LEU A 730 -19.17 -9.29 -23.55
N ILE A 731 -18.94 -10.39 -24.27
CA ILE A 731 -19.06 -11.74 -23.72
C ILE A 731 -18.02 -11.97 -22.61
N VAL A 732 -16.84 -11.35 -22.75
CA VAL A 732 -15.78 -11.40 -21.73
C VAL A 732 -16.00 -10.38 -20.62
N HIS A 733 -16.40 -9.16 -20.99
CA HIS A 733 -16.41 -8.02 -20.05
C HIS A 733 -17.69 -7.90 -19.22
N VAL A 734 -18.86 -8.20 -19.78
CA VAL A 734 -20.12 -8.09 -19.03
C VAL A 734 -20.12 -9.01 -17.80
N PRO A 735 -19.67 -10.27 -17.90
CA PRO A 735 -19.64 -11.16 -16.74
C PRO A 735 -18.77 -10.73 -15.56
N ILE A 736 -17.70 -10.01 -15.82
CA ILE A 736 -16.67 -9.69 -14.81
C ILE A 736 -16.87 -8.33 -14.14
N HIS A 737 -17.75 -7.49 -14.68
CA HIS A 737 -18.04 -6.18 -14.11
C HIS A 737 -19.38 -6.20 -13.36
N SER A 738 -19.46 -5.50 -12.22
CA SER A 738 -20.73 -5.31 -11.52
C SER A 738 -21.69 -4.44 -12.34
N ASP A 739 -22.99 -4.54 -12.07
CA ASP A 739 -24.00 -3.69 -12.74
C ASP A 739 -23.70 -2.20 -12.58
N THR A 740 -23.18 -1.80 -11.44
CA THR A 740 -22.75 -0.42 -11.18
C THR A 740 -21.63 0.01 -12.12
N ILE A 741 -20.62 -0.82 -12.30
CA ILE A 741 -19.48 -0.53 -13.20
C ILE A 741 -19.94 -0.49 -14.65
N LEU A 742 -20.80 -1.43 -15.08
CA LEU A 742 -21.39 -1.40 -16.43
C LEU A 742 -22.19 -0.13 -16.65
N TYR A 743 -22.99 0.28 -15.66
CA TYR A 743 -23.76 1.52 -15.71
C TYR A 743 -22.86 2.76 -15.82
N GLU A 744 -21.77 2.81 -15.03
CA GLU A 744 -20.80 3.92 -15.08
C GLU A 744 -20.07 3.98 -16.43
N PHE A 745 -19.67 2.86 -17.01
CA PHE A 745 -19.10 2.82 -18.36
C PHE A 745 -20.08 3.32 -19.42
N ILE A 746 -21.35 2.98 -19.29
CA ILE A 746 -22.39 3.47 -20.21
C ILE A 746 -22.60 4.97 -20.02
N ARG A 747 -22.76 5.42 -18.78
CA ARG A 747 -23.05 6.81 -18.46
C ARG A 747 -21.89 7.74 -18.84
N ASP A 748 -20.68 7.44 -18.36
CA ASP A 748 -19.54 8.35 -18.43
C ASP A 748 -18.66 8.12 -19.68
N GLY A 749 -18.79 6.93 -20.30
CA GLY A 749 -17.93 6.51 -21.40
C GLY A 749 -16.51 6.20 -20.94
N ILE A 750 -15.67 5.76 -21.89
CA ILE A 750 -14.24 5.50 -21.69
C ILE A 750 -13.47 6.32 -22.73
N SER A 751 -13.22 7.58 -22.41
CA SER A 751 -12.62 8.55 -23.35
C SER A 751 -11.27 8.07 -23.92
N ALA A 752 -10.46 7.36 -23.11
CA ALA A 752 -9.17 6.79 -23.52
C ALA A 752 -9.31 5.64 -24.54
N ALA A 753 -10.49 4.98 -24.58
CA ALA A 753 -10.83 3.93 -25.54
C ALA A 753 -11.60 4.45 -26.76
N GLY A 754 -12.04 5.71 -26.72
CA GLY A 754 -12.92 6.28 -27.72
C GLY A 754 -14.39 5.91 -27.53
N MET A 755 -14.78 5.32 -26.40
CA MET A 755 -16.17 5.03 -26.07
C MET A 755 -16.85 6.30 -25.54
N PRO A 756 -17.92 6.82 -26.20
CA PRO A 756 -18.62 8.01 -25.74
C PRO A 756 -19.52 7.69 -24.55
N GLY A 757 -19.62 8.61 -23.58
CA GLY A 757 -20.63 8.53 -22.52
C GLY A 757 -22.03 8.78 -23.06
N GLN A 758 -23.03 8.17 -22.42
CA GLN A 758 -24.42 8.25 -22.80
C GLN A 758 -25.23 9.18 -21.86
N ASP A 759 -24.58 9.85 -20.90
CA ASP A 759 -25.22 10.84 -20.04
C ASP A 759 -25.86 11.96 -20.85
N GLY A 760 -27.13 12.25 -20.60
CA GLY A 760 -27.92 13.21 -21.36
C GLY A 760 -28.37 12.74 -22.75
N VAL A 761 -27.98 11.57 -23.23
CA VAL A 761 -28.47 10.93 -24.45
C VAL A 761 -29.62 9.98 -24.12
N PHE A 762 -29.45 9.15 -23.12
CA PHE A 762 -30.45 8.26 -22.54
C PHE A 762 -30.75 8.63 -21.10
N SER A 763 -31.95 8.32 -20.65
CA SER A 763 -32.35 8.46 -19.25
C SER A 763 -31.61 7.43 -18.37
N GLU A 764 -31.53 7.70 -17.07
CA GLU A 764 -30.96 6.74 -16.09
C GLU A 764 -31.66 5.39 -16.15
N ASP A 765 -32.99 5.37 -16.30
CA ASP A 765 -33.81 4.16 -16.40
C ASP A 765 -33.45 3.35 -17.66
N GLU A 766 -33.31 4.01 -18.81
CA GLU A 766 -32.91 3.35 -20.07
C GLU A 766 -31.52 2.74 -19.98
N MET A 767 -30.59 3.43 -19.33
CA MET A 767 -29.22 2.89 -19.09
C MET A 767 -29.24 1.66 -18.16
N TRP A 768 -30.10 1.64 -17.14
CA TRP A 768 -30.28 0.48 -16.29
C TRP A 768 -30.95 -0.71 -16.97
N HIS A 769 -31.93 -0.44 -17.84
CA HIS A 769 -32.54 -1.47 -18.70
C HIS A 769 -31.50 -2.02 -19.68
N LEU A 770 -30.58 -1.18 -20.19
CA LEU A 770 -29.46 -1.63 -21.01
C LEU A 770 -28.53 -2.56 -20.23
N VAL A 771 -28.21 -2.27 -18.95
CA VAL A 771 -27.41 -3.18 -18.10
C VAL A 771 -28.10 -4.55 -17.99
N ASN A 772 -29.42 -4.60 -17.77
CA ASN A 772 -30.18 -5.85 -17.72
C ASN A 772 -30.17 -6.60 -19.06
N TYR A 773 -30.21 -5.88 -20.18
CA TYR A 773 -30.07 -6.47 -21.52
C TYR A 773 -28.66 -7.06 -21.72
N LEU A 774 -27.61 -6.32 -21.38
CA LEU A 774 -26.24 -6.80 -21.48
C LEU A 774 -26.05 -8.10 -20.68
N ARG A 775 -26.60 -8.17 -19.46
CA ARG A 775 -26.56 -9.39 -18.64
C ARG A 775 -27.29 -10.55 -19.31
N ALA A 776 -28.48 -10.31 -19.83
CA ALA A 776 -29.30 -11.35 -20.44
C ALA A 776 -28.72 -11.86 -21.78
N GLU A 777 -28.00 -11.02 -22.53
CA GLU A 777 -27.53 -11.37 -23.87
C GLU A 777 -26.06 -11.80 -23.89
N PHE A 778 -25.19 -11.17 -23.08
CA PHE A 778 -23.74 -11.40 -23.13
C PHE A 778 -23.18 -12.04 -21.84
N ASP A 779 -24.01 -12.20 -20.81
CA ASP A 779 -23.68 -13.01 -19.62
C ASP A 779 -24.34 -14.41 -19.74
N LYS A 780 -24.44 -14.93 -20.92
CA LYS A 780 -24.91 -16.31 -21.18
C LYS A 780 -23.75 -17.25 -20.85
N ARG A 781 -23.74 -17.75 -19.63
CA ARG A 781 -22.79 -18.74 -19.13
C ARG A 781 -23.45 -20.07 -18.97
#